data_9ac1740e673182e57371fdda3bc0f6f5
#
_entry.id   9ac1740e673182e57371fdda3bc0f6f5
#
_cell.length_a   1.000
_cell.length_b   1.000
_cell.length_c   1.000
_cell.angle_alpha   90.00
_cell.angle_beta   90.00
_cell.angle_gamma   90.00
#
_symmetry.space_group_name_H-M   'P 1'
#
loop_
_entity.id
_entity.type
_entity.pdbx_description
1 polymer ?
#
loop_
_entity_poly.entity_id
_entity_poly.type
_entity_poly.pdbx_seq_one_letter_code
_entity_poly.pdbx_strand_id
1 'polypeptide(L)'
;MTKELPKTAKAVVIGGGIIGCSTAYHLGKLGWIDTVLLERKKLTSGTTFHAAGLVGQLRTSANITQLLGYSVDLYKRLEAETGLGTGWKMNGGLRLACNEERWTEVRRQATTAQSFGLEMQLLTPQEAFDLWPLMTTDDLVGAAFLPTDGQANPSDITQALAKGARMSGVSIFEDTEVLDLEIDKGRIRAVVTAQGRIECERVVVCAGQWTRPFAARFGVNVPLVSVEHQYIITESFGVPSNLPTLRDPDRLTYYKEEVGGIVMGGYEPNPIPWAANGIPEGFHYTLLDSNFDHFEQIMEQALGRVPALENVGVKQLLNGPESFTPDGNFILGEAPELKNFFVGAGFNAFGIASAGGAGMALAEWVTKGEPPYDLWPVDIRRFGRPHFDTDWVLTRTLEAYGKHYTMAWPFEEHSSGRPCRKSPLYDRLKAQGACFGEKLGWERPNWFADLFANEEPKDVYSYTRQNWFDAVGREHKAVREAAVIFDQTSFAKFVLKGRDAEAALSWIAANDVARPVGSLVYTQMLNDKGGIECDVTVARIAENEYYIVTGTGFATHDFDWIARNIPAAMHAELVDVTSAYSVLSLMGPNSRAVLEKVTGSDVSNAAFPFGKVRTIGIAGCPVRALRITYVGELGYELHIPIEYATTVYDVLMAAGGELGLFNAGYRAIESCRLEKGYRAWGSDIGPDHTPIEAGLGWAVKMRKNIPFRGREAIERQLAGGVKKRLACFIPEDADAVLLGRETIYRDGKRVGWLSSGGFGYTLGKPIGYGYVRNPDGVTEDFVLSGAYELDVARERIPCKVSLSPLYDPDMARIKA
;
A
#
# COMPACT_ATOMS: atom_id res chain seq x y z
N MET A 1 38.90 1.16 -26.66
CA MET A 1 38.16 0.10 -27.38
C MET A 1 36.73 0.18 -26.88
N THR A 2 35.76 0.53 -27.72
CA THR A 2 34.34 0.42 -27.39
C THR A 2 34.01 -1.04 -27.14
N LYS A 3 33.57 -1.37 -25.95
CA LYS A 3 33.16 -2.73 -25.58
C LYS A 3 31.98 -3.11 -26.46
N GLU A 4 32.06 -4.22 -27.19
CA GLU A 4 30.92 -4.70 -28.01
C GLU A 4 29.76 -5.12 -27.09
N LEU A 5 28.52 -4.90 -27.56
CA LEU A 5 27.33 -5.38 -26.88
C LEU A 5 27.30 -6.92 -26.87
N PRO A 6 26.99 -7.55 -25.73
CA PRO A 6 26.79 -8.99 -25.68
C PRO A 6 25.55 -9.38 -26.50
N LYS A 7 25.56 -10.56 -27.13
CA LYS A 7 24.40 -11.10 -27.86
C LYS A 7 23.30 -11.63 -26.94
N THR A 8 23.66 -11.98 -25.72
CA THR A 8 22.75 -12.57 -24.73
C THR A 8 22.99 -11.96 -23.34
N ALA A 9 21.95 -11.91 -22.51
CA ALA A 9 21.99 -11.54 -21.10
C ALA A 9 20.89 -12.26 -20.34
N LYS A 10 21.09 -12.55 -19.04
CA LYS A 10 19.99 -13.00 -18.17
C LYS A 10 19.03 -11.86 -17.88
N ALA A 11 19.57 -10.69 -17.56
CA ALA A 11 18.78 -9.50 -17.31
C ALA A 11 19.37 -8.28 -18.05
N VAL A 12 18.47 -7.44 -18.56
CA VAL A 12 18.82 -6.12 -19.09
C VAL A 12 18.16 -5.07 -18.21
N VAL A 13 18.96 -4.22 -17.58
CA VAL A 13 18.50 -3.05 -16.82
C VAL A 13 18.53 -1.83 -17.73
N ILE A 14 17.41 -1.14 -17.89
CA ILE A 14 17.24 0.03 -18.74
C ILE A 14 17.18 1.29 -17.87
N GLY A 15 18.19 2.15 -17.99
CA GLY A 15 18.34 3.40 -17.26
C GLY A 15 19.47 3.38 -16.25
N GLY A 16 20.36 4.36 -16.37
CA GLY A 16 21.59 4.56 -15.57
C GLY A 16 21.47 5.57 -14.45
N GLY A 17 20.25 5.82 -13.97
CA GLY A 17 19.99 6.56 -12.72
C GLY A 17 20.30 5.70 -11.50
N ILE A 18 20.13 6.29 -10.31
CA ILE A 18 20.48 5.63 -9.04
C ILE A 18 19.77 4.28 -8.86
N ILE A 19 18.50 4.15 -9.27
CA ILE A 19 17.72 2.92 -9.12
C ILE A 19 18.25 1.81 -10.03
N GLY A 20 18.53 2.13 -11.30
CA GLY A 20 19.09 1.16 -12.25
C GLY A 20 20.49 0.70 -11.85
N CYS A 21 21.36 1.63 -11.44
CA CYS A 21 22.70 1.29 -10.93
C CYS A 21 22.65 0.44 -9.66
N SER A 22 21.70 0.72 -8.75
CA SER A 22 21.49 -0.10 -7.56
C SER A 22 20.97 -1.49 -7.90
N THR A 23 20.01 -1.60 -8.82
CA THR A 23 19.49 -2.90 -9.28
C THR A 23 20.61 -3.73 -9.92
N ALA A 24 21.41 -3.13 -10.79
CA ALA A 24 22.56 -3.79 -11.44
C ALA A 24 23.63 -4.23 -10.42
N TYR A 25 23.91 -3.39 -9.40
CA TYR A 25 24.81 -3.73 -8.29
C TYR A 25 24.32 -4.99 -7.56
N HIS A 26 23.04 -5.02 -7.18
CA HIS A 26 22.49 -6.15 -6.44
C HIS A 26 22.34 -7.42 -7.28
N LEU A 27 22.01 -7.32 -8.57
CA LEU A 27 22.02 -8.46 -9.49
C LEU A 27 23.42 -9.07 -9.57
N GLY A 28 24.47 -8.24 -9.68
CA GLY A 28 25.86 -8.69 -9.64
C GLY A 28 26.21 -9.37 -8.32
N LYS A 29 25.83 -8.80 -7.17
CA LYS A 29 26.03 -9.41 -5.82
C LYS A 29 25.29 -10.74 -5.65
N LEU A 30 24.17 -10.95 -6.32
CA LEU A 30 23.42 -12.22 -6.35
C LEU A 30 23.98 -13.24 -7.35
N GLY A 31 25.10 -12.92 -8.01
CA GLY A 31 25.75 -13.82 -8.97
C GLY A 31 25.15 -13.79 -10.39
N TRP A 32 24.26 -12.84 -10.69
CA TRP A 32 23.72 -12.64 -12.04
C TRP A 32 24.68 -11.78 -12.87
N ILE A 33 25.89 -12.29 -13.08
CA ILE A 33 26.97 -11.56 -13.79
C ILE A 33 26.68 -11.32 -15.27
N ASP A 34 25.81 -12.15 -15.88
CA ASP A 34 25.29 -11.97 -17.24
C ASP A 34 24.21 -10.89 -17.28
N THR A 35 24.39 -9.83 -16.51
CA THR A 35 23.51 -8.65 -16.48
C THR A 35 24.13 -7.51 -17.29
N VAL A 36 23.28 -6.83 -18.06
CA VAL A 36 23.65 -5.65 -18.85
C VAL A 36 22.82 -4.46 -18.38
N LEU A 37 23.48 -3.34 -18.07
CA LEU A 37 22.80 -2.05 -17.89
C LEU A 37 23.02 -1.18 -19.12
N LEU A 38 21.93 -0.66 -19.67
CA LEU A 38 21.91 0.24 -20.85
C LEU A 38 21.43 1.61 -20.42
N GLU A 39 22.25 2.63 -20.66
CA GLU A 39 21.91 4.02 -20.44
C GLU A 39 21.99 4.77 -21.80
N ARG A 40 20.93 5.47 -22.17
CA ARG A 40 20.86 6.18 -23.46
C ARG A 40 21.85 7.34 -23.60
N LYS A 41 22.28 7.92 -22.45
CA LYS A 41 23.28 9.00 -22.39
C LYS A 41 24.38 8.62 -21.40
N LYS A 42 24.58 9.40 -20.33
CA LYS A 42 25.52 9.11 -19.27
C LYS A 42 24.81 8.73 -17.98
N LEU A 43 25.48 7.97 -17.13
CA LEU A 43 24.96 7.68 -15.80
C LEU A 43 24.57 8.98 -15.09
N THR A 44 23.50 8.96 -14.32
CA THR A 44 22.93 10.10 -13.58
C THR A 44 22.20 11.16 -14.40
N SER A 45 22.16 11.09 -15.72
CA SER A 45 21.65 12.15 -16.61
C SER A 45 20.16 12.50 -16.52
N GLY A 46 19.39 11.71 -15.75
CA GLY A 46 17.99 12.02 -15.41
C GLY A 46 17.87 12.80 -14.11
N THR A 47 16.79 12.55 -13.32
CA THR A 47 16.52 13.25 -12.04
C THR A 47 17.64 13.09 -11.00
N THR A 48 18.47 12.06 -11.08
CA THR A 48 19.52 11.77 -10.08
C THR A 48 20.49 12.94 -9.88
N PHE A 49 20.93 13.65 -10.93
CA PHE A 49 21.98 14.68 -10.80
C PHE A 49 21.51 15.93 -10.05
N HIS A 50 20.22 16.21 -10.03
CA HIS A 50 19.64 17.39 -9.38
C HIS A 50 18.84 17.06 -8.10
N ALA A 51 18.91 15.84 -7.59
CA ALA A 51 18.24 15.48 -6.33
C ALA A 51 18.94 16.13 -5.13
N ALA A 52 18.16 16.61 -4.14
CA ALA A 52 18.70 17.30 -2.95
C ALA A 52 19.53 16.38 -2.03
N GLY A 53 19.28 15.07 -2.02
CA GLY A 53 20.12 14.08 -1.32
C GLY A 53 19.79 13.88 0.16
N LEU A 54 18.62 14.26 0.65
CA LEU A 54 18.17 13.95 2.01
C LEU A 54 17.79 12.45 2.10
N VAL A 55 18.23 11.80 3.17
CA VAL A 55 17.96 10.36 3.39
C VAL A 55 17.26 10.17 4.73
N GLY A 56 15.98 9.87 4.68
CA GLY A 56 15.14 9.60 5.87
C GLY A 56 14.49 8.22 5.75
N GLN A 57 14.47 7.46 6.87
CA GLN A 57 14.14 6.03 6.89
C GLN A 57 12.67 5.75 7.19
N LEU A 58 12.07 6.46 8.17
CA LEU A 58 10.75 6.12 8.67
C LEU A 58 9.65 6.31 7.61
N ARG A 59 8.81 5.27 7.44
CA ARG A 59 7.58 5.28 6.64
C ARG A 59 6.45 4.64 7.43
N THR A 60 5.24 4.72 6.91
CA THR A 60 4.03 4.13 7.54
C THR A 60 3.99 2.61 7.47
N SER A 61 4.77 1.98 6.60
CA SER A 61 4.92 0.54 6.46
C SER A 61 6.25 0.07 7.06
N ALA A 62 6.21 -1.02 7.84
CA ALA A 62 7.40 -1.64 8.42
C ALA A 62 8.38 -2.11 7.33
N ASN A 63 7.86 -2.73 6.27
CA ASN A 63 8.68 -3.27 5.19
C ASN A 63 9.31 -2.16 4.35
N ILE A 64 8.60 -1.06 4.11
CA ILE A 64 9.18 0.09 3.42
C ILE A 64 10.21 0.79 4.32
N THR A 65 9.97 0.89 5.63
CA THR A 65 10.97 1.38 6.58
C THR A 65 12.23 0.49 6.59
N GLN A 66 12.06 -0.84 6.58
CA GLN A 66 13.16 -1.79 6.47
C GLN A 66 13.93 -1.62 5.14
N LEU A 67 13.23 -1.41 4.02
CA LEU A 67 13.82 -1.16 2.71
C LEU A 67 14.69 0.11 2.72
N LEU A 68 14.22 1.20 3.33
CA LEU A 68 15.00 2.43 3.46
C LEU A 68 16.16 2.27 4.46
N GLY A 69 15.97 1.53 5.55
CA GLY A 69 17.03 1.16 6.49
C GLY A 69 18.17 0.40 5.81
N TYR A 70 17.84 -0.53 4.90
CA TYR A 70 18.84 -1.21 4.07
C TYR A 70 19.64 -0.22 3.21
N SER A 71 19.01 0.82 2.67
CA SER A 71 19.74 1.87 1.91
C SER A 71 20.78 2.57 2.78
N VAL A 72 20.40 2.95 4.00
CA VAL A 72 21.32 3.56 4.98
C VAL A 72 22.50 2.64 5.28
N ASP A 73 22.26 1.37 5.54
CA ASP A 73 23.29 0.38 5.83
C ASP A 73 24.21 0.12 4.63
N LEU A 74 23.65 0.16 3.41
CA LEU A 74 24.45 0.08 2.19
C LEU A 74 25.37 1.30 2.05
N TYR A 75 24.82 2.51 2.25
CA TYR A 75 25.62 3.74 2.07
C TYR A 75 26.76 3.87 3.06
N LYS A 76 26.60 3.37 4.30
CA LYS A 76 27.68 3.30 5.31
C LYS A 76 28.90 2.49 4.84
N ARG A 77 28.72 1.46 4.01
CA ARG A 77 29.78 0.56 3.59
C ARG A 77 30.21 0.71 2.13
N LEU A 78 29.41 1.39 1.30
CA LEU A 78 29.61 1.43 -0.15
C LEU A 78 30.93 2.06 -0.57
N GLU A 79 31.39 3.09 0.14
CA GLU A 79 32.70 3.73 -0.09
C GLU A 79 33.84 2.75 0.17
N ALA A 80 33.81 2.05 1.29
CA ALA A 80 34.82 1.03 1.61
C ALA A 80 34.81 -0.15 0.61
N GLU A 81 33.63 -0.54 0.12
CA GLU A 81 33.50 -1.63 -0.86
C GLU A 81 34.01 -1.23 -2.25
N THR A 82 33.81 0.00 -2.65
CA THR A 82 34.06 0.44 -4.04
C THR A 82 35.29 1.34 -4.19
N GLY A 83 35.74 1.93 -3.10
CA GLY A 83 36.81 2.94 -3.13
C GLY A 83 36.39 4.25 -3.83
N LEU A 84 35.08 4.55 -3.90
CA LEU A 84 34.54 5.83 -4.37
C LEU A 84 33.76 6.50 -3.25
N GLY A 85 34.06 7.80 -3.04
CA GLY A 85 33.31 8.63 -2.09
C GLY A 85 31.81 8.63 -2.45
N THR A 86 30.95 8.71 -1.45
CA THR A 86 29.48 8.71 -1.60
C THR A 86 28.85 10.00 -1.09
N GLY A 87 29.63 10.83 -0.40
CA GLY A 87 29.13 11.99 0.32
C GLY A 87 28.13 11.64 1.43
N TRP A 88 28.09 10.36 1.86
CA TRP A 88 27.20 9.92 2.93
C TRP A 88 27.63 10.52 4.27
N LYS A 89 26.70 11.22 4.93
CA LYS A 89 26.83 11.71 6.30
C LYS A 89 25.64 11.25 7.11
N MET A 90 25.86 10.51 8.19
CA MET A 90 24.82 10.12 9.14
C MET A 90 24.73 11.19 10.24
N ASN A 91 24.21 12.35 9.87
CA ASN A 91 24.11 13.54 10.71
C ASN A 91 22.71 13.74 11.32
N GLY A 92 21.81 12.76 11.11
CA GLY A 92 20.47 12.77 11.63
C GLY A 92 19.46 13.55 10.80
N GLY A 93 18.18 13.38 11.16
CA GLY A 93 17.06 14.10 10.57
C GLY A 93 16.14 14.66 11.67
N LEU A 94 15.90 15.97 11.62
CA LEU A 94 15.02 16.69 12.53
C LEU A 94 13.69 17.00 11.82
N ARG A 95 12.57 16.81 12.53
CA ARG A 95 11.22 17.13 12.07
C ARG A 95 10.51 17.96 13.13
N LEU A 96 9.99 19.11 12.72
CA LEU A 96 9.36 20.09 13.60
C LEU A 96 7.84 19.88 13.72
N ALA A 97 7.28 20.36 14.84
CA ALA A 97 5.85 20.47 15.07
C ALA A 97 5.53 21.86 15.63
N CYS A 98 4.72 22.63 14.90
CA CYS A 98 4.38 24.01 15.24
C CYS A 98 2.96 24.14 15.83
N ASN A 99 2.24 23.05 15.98
CA ASN A 99 0.91 23.02 16.58
C ASN A 99 0.62 21.66 17.26
N GLU A 100 -0.42 21.58 18.08
CA GLU A 100 -0.74 20.39 18.89
C GLU A 100 -1.15 19.19 18.05
N GLU A 101 -1.83 19.37 16.92
CA GLU A 101 -2.20 18.29 16.01
C GLU A 101 -0.95 17.69 15.36
N ARG A 102 -0.03 18.51 14.89
CA ARG A 102 1.26 18.06 14.36
C ARG A 102 2.10 17.39 15.43
N TRP A 103 2.07 17.91 16.65
CA TRP A 103 2.77 17.27 17.77
C TRP A 103 2.20 15.87 18.06
N THR A 104 0.88 15.73 18.00
CA THR A 104 0.23 14.41 18.12
C THR A 104 0.65 13.47 16.97
N GLU A 105 0.70 13.95 15.74
CA GLU A 105 1.24 13.18 14.61
C GLU A 105 2.68 12.74 14.87
N VAL A 106 3.55 13.65 15.31
CA VAL A 106 4.97 13.39 15.58
C VAL A 106 5.14 12.36 16.71
N ARG A 107 4.36 12.44 17.79
CA ARG A 107 4.36 11.44 18.87
C ARG A 107 3.94 10.05 18.35
N ARG A 108 2.92 9.97 17.48
CA ARG A 108 2.52 8.72 16.82
C ARG A 108 3.59 8.18 15.88
N GLN A 109 4.30 9.06 15.18
CA GLN A 109 5.46 8.67 14.35
C GLN A 109 6.59 8.10 15.22
N ALA A 110 6.85 8.66 16.40
CA ALA A 110 7.84 8.12 17.32
C ALA A 110 7.45 6.73 17.87
N THR A 111 6.17 6.50 18.16
CA THR A 111 5.65 5.17 18.47
C THR A 111 5.84 4.20 17.29
N THR A 112 5.52 4.64 16.07
CA THR A 112 5.68 3.83 14.84
C THR A 112 7.16 3.50 14.60
N ALA A 113 8.07 4.47 14.77
CA ALA A 113 9.51 4.26 14.67
C ALA A 113 9.98 3.17 15.62
N GLN A 114 9.55 3.25 16.88
CA GLN A 114 9.86 2.24 17.89
C GLN A 114 9.29 0.85 17.52
N SER A 115 8.08 0.80 16.99
CA SER A 115 7.48 -0.45 16.48
C SER A 115 8.36 -1.10 15.41
N PHE A 116 8.99 -0.31 14.55
CA PHE A 116 9.81 -0.76 13.44
C PHE A 116 11.32 -0.85 13.74
N GLY A 117 11.72 -0.62 15.00
CA GLY A 117 13.09 -0.77 15.44
C GLY A 117 13.97 0.45 15.26
N LEU A 118 13.40 1.62 15.03
CA LEU A 118 14.11 2.90 14.98
C LEU A 118 13.94 3.66 16.30
N GLU A 119 15.00 4.31 16.77
CA GLU A 119 14.99 5.12 17.98
C GLU A 119 14.83 6.59 17.64
N MET A 120 13.57 7.03 17.54
CA MET A 120 13.23 8.43 17.32
C MET A 120 13.09 9.14 18.68
N GLN A 121 13.86 10.20 18.86
CA GLN A 121 13.87 11.03 20.07
C GLN A 121 12.84 12.15 19.92
N LEU A 122 12.03 12.37 20.95
CA LEU A 122 11.18 13.54 21.04
C LEU A 122 11.94 14.64 21.78
N LEU A 123 11.93 15.86 21.27
CA LEU A 123 12.71 16.99 21.74
C LEU A 123 11.82 18.16 22.10
N THR A 124 12.21 18.89 23.13
CA THR A 124 11.71 20.23 23.42
C THR A 124 12.19 21.23 22.36
N PRO A 125 11.55 22.41 22.23
CA PRO A 125 12.02 23.46 21.33
C PRO A 125 13.49 23.86 21.58
N GLN A 126 13.95 23.88 22.83
CA GLN A 126 15.34 24.22 23.15
C GLN A 126 16.32 23.14 22.70
N GLU A 127 16.02 21.87 22.95
CA GLU A 127 16.85 20.75 22.48
C GLU A 127 16.92 20.69 20.95
N ALA A 128 15.84 21.04 20.28
CA ALA A 128 15.82 21.15 18.82
C ALA A 128 16.69 22.31 18.32
N PHE A 129 16.63 23.47 18.99
CA PHE A 129 17.50 24.61 18.74
C PHE A 129 18.99 24.26 18.93
N ASP A 130 19.33 23.52 19.98
CA ASP A 130 20.71 23.12 20.26
C ASP A 130 21.29 22.23 19.13
N LEU A 131 20.44 21.43 18.48
CA LEU A 131 20.81 20.66 17.30
C LEU A 131 20.84 21.48 16.01
N TRP A 132 20.02 22.53 15.91
CA TRP A 132 19.86 23.33 14.71
C TRP A 132 19.81 24.85 15.02
N PRO A 133 20.93 25.47 15.42
CA PRO A 133 20.94 26.81 16.03
C PRO A 133 20.72 27.98 15.03
N LEU A 134 20.37 27.70 13.78
CA LEU A 134 20.04 28.72 12.78
C LEU A 134 18.54 29.00 12.67
N MET A 135 17.69 28.19 13.32
CA MET A 135 16.24 28.32 13.23
C MET A 135 15.64 29.13 14.36
N THR A 136 14.48 29.75 14.12
CA THR A 136 13.60 30.27 15.17
C THR A 136 12.78 29.12 15.79
N THR A 137 12.41 29.25 17.06
CA THR A 137 11.68 28.22 17.81
C THR A 137 10.44 28.73 18.53
N ASP A 138 10.10 30.02 18.36
CA ASP A 138 9.02 30.70 19.10
C ASP A 138 7.64 30.06 18.85
N ASP A 139 7.44 29.44 17.71
CA ASP A 139 6.22 28.74 17.30
C ASP A 139 6.26 27.22 17.49
N LEU A 140 7.36 26.65 18.00
CA LEU A 140 7.50 25.21 18.15
C LEU A 140 6.79 24.70 19.41
N VAL A 141 5.99 23.63 19.24
CA VAL A 141 5.48 22.77 20.32
C VAL A 141 6.50 21.71 20.69
N GLY A 142 7.20 21.17 19.71
CA GLY A 142 8.25 20.17 19.89
C GLY A 142 8.86 19.74 18.57
N ALA A 143 9.77 18.77 18.63
CA ALA A 143 10.41 18.18 17.47
C ALA A 143 10.69 16.69 17.66
N ALA A 144 10.98 16.00 16.56
CA ALA A 144 11.50 14.64 16.59
C ALA A 144 12.83 14.55 15.87
N PHE A 145 13.76 13.78 16.44
CA PHE A 145 15.09 13.56 15.88
C PHE A 145 15.33 12.07 15.65
N LEU A 146 15.72 11.70 14.43
CA LEU A 146 16.14 10.34 14.10
C LEU A 146 17.65 10.33 13.79
N PRO A 147 18.51 9.87 14.74
CA PRO A 147 19.97 9.97 14.62
C PRO A 147 20.56 9.21 13.43
N THR A 148 19.88 8.18 12.95
CA THR A 148 20.34 7.31 11.86
C THR A 148 19.96 7.81 10.47
N ASP A 149 19.17 8.86 10.36
CA ASP A 149 18.94 9.58 9.11
C ASP A 149 20.21 10.36 8.68
N GLY A 150 20.21 10.90 7.48
CA GLY A 150 21.37 11.65 7.00
C GLY A 150 21.19 12.27 5.63
N GLN A 151 22.31 12.50 4.98
CA GLN A 151 22.39 13.04 3.63
C GLN A 151 23.49 12.37 2.81
N ALA A 152 23.39 12.48 1.49
CA ALA A 152 24.34 11.89 0.56
C ALA A 152 24.49 12.75 -0.71
N ASN A 153 25.57 12.53 -1.46
CA ASN A 153 25.67 13.07 -2.82
C ASN A 153 25.03 12.09 -3.80
N PRO A 154 23.95 12.46 -4.50
CA PRO A 154 23.22 11.54 -5.37
C PRO A 154 24.04 10.97 -6.53
N SER A 155 24.87 11.80 -7.16
CA SER A 155 25.73 11.38 -8.28
C SER A 155 26.83 10.46 -7.82
N ASP A 156 27.49 10.77 -6.71
CA ASP A 156 28.60 9.99 -6.17
C ASP A 156 28.14 8.57 -5.74
N ILE A 157 27.01 8.49 -5.02
CA ILE A 157 26.42 7.18 -4.69
C ILE A 157 26.12 6.37 -5.95
N THR A 158 25.55 7.00 -6.97
CA THR A 158 25.21 6.31 -8.22
C THR A 158 26.47 5.78 -8.92
N GLN A 159 27.54 6.56 -8.97
CA GLN A 159 28.83 6.13 -9.53
C GLN A 159 29.47 5.00 -8.71
N ALA A 160 29.37 5.07 -7.38
CA ALA A 160 29.84 4.01 -6.50
C ALA A 160 29.07 2.68 -6.72
N LEU A 161 27.74 2.75 -6.83
CA LEU A 161 26.89 1.58 -7.17
C LEU A 161 27.25 1.00 -8.54
N ALA A 162 27.41 1.85 -9.56
CA ALA A 162 27.81 1.42 -10.90
C ALA A 162 29.21 0.77 -10.91
N LYS A 163 30.16 1.32 -10.13
CA LYS A 163 31.49 0.71 -9.97
C LYS A 163 31.38 -0.66 -9.29
N GLY A 164 30.62 -0.78 -8.21
CA GLY A 164 30.38 -2.04 -7.52
C GLY A 164 29.71 -3.08 -8.42
N ALA A 165 28.78 -2.69 -9.29
CA ALA A 165 28.19 -3.55 -10.30
C ALA A 165 29.25 -4.08 -11.29
N ARG A 166 30.11 -3.20 -11.83
CA ARG A 166 31.23 -3.58 -12.72
C ARG A 166 32.22 -4.52 -12.02
N MET A 167 32.52 -4.26 -10.75
CA MET A 167 33.42 -5.14 -9.94
C MET A 167 32.82 -6.53 -9.77
N SER A 168 31.51 -6.65 -9.78
CA SER A 168 30.77 -7.93 -9.69
C SER A 168 30.57 -8.58 -11.08
N GLY A 169 31.10 -8.02 -12.17
CA GLY A 169 31.03 -8.58 -13.53
C GLY A 169 29.90 -8.06 -14.41
N VAL A 170 29.01 -7.19 -13.91
CA VAL A 170 27.95 -6.57 -14.69
C VAL A 170 28.52 -5.63 -15.76
N SER A 171 27.97 -5.70 -16.97
CA SER A 171 28.36 -4.81 -18.07
C SER A 171 27.48 -3.58 -18.13
N ILE A 172 28.08 -2.40 -18.13
CA ILE A 172 27.37 -1.11 -18.22
C ILE A 172 27.77 -0.41 -19.50
N PHE A 173 26.79 -0.05 -20.32
CA PHE A 173 26.94 0.66 -21.58
C PHE A 173 26.20 2.00 -21.50
N GLU A 174 26.96 3.07 -21.64
CA GLU A 174 26.44 4.44 -21.81
C GLU A 174 26.29 4.74 -23.30
N ASP A 175 25.58 5.82 -23.64
CA ASP A 175 25.26 6.22 -25.01
C ASP A 175 24.61 5.07 -25.82
N THR A 176 23.81 4.25 -25.11
CA THR A 176 23.17 3.08 -25.69
C THR A 176 21.68 3.08 -25.40
N GLU A 177 20.91 3.64 -26.33
CA GLU A 177 19.45 3.73 -26.20
C GLU A 177 18.78 2.41 -26.58
N VAL A 178 17.79 2.02 -25.77
CA VAL A 178 16.89 0.92 -26.09
C VAL A 178 15.79 1.44 -27.00
N LEU A 179 15.78 0.95 -28.23
CA LEU A 179 14.85 1.37 -29.26
C LEU A 179 13.57 0.55 -29.26
N ASP A 180 13.65 -0.76 -28.94
CA ASP A 180 12.50 -1.66 -28.98
C ASP A 180 12.69 -2.89 -28.09
N LEU A 181 11.59 -3.64 -27.87
CA LEU A 181 11.56 -4.93 -27.20
C LEU A 181 10.93 -5.98 -28.12
N GLU A 182 11.57 -7.13 -28.24
CA GLU A 182 10.95 -8.28 -28.88
C GLU A 182 10.14 -9.07 -27.85
N ILE A 183 8.88 -9.31 -28.19
CA ILE A 183 7.91 -9.99 -27.32
C ILE A 183 7.34 -11.21 -28.06
N ASP A 184 7.33 -12.36 -27.38
CA ASP A 184 6.68 -13.56 -27.86
C ASP A 184 5.70 -14.10 -26.83
N LYS A 185 4.43 -14.25 -27.22
CA LYS A 185 3.34 -14.78 -26.38
C LYS A 185 3.26 -14.08 -25.01
N GLY A 186 3.33 -12.74 -24.99
CA GLY A 186 3.23 -11.92 -23.78
C GLY A 186 4.46 -12.03 -22.84
N ARG A 187 5.63 -12.39 -23.38
CA ARG A 187 6.89 -12.52 -22.63
C ARG A 187 8.04 -11.85 -23.38
N ILE A 188 8.91 -11.17 -22.64
CA ILE A 188 10.16 -10.58 -23.17
C ILE A 188 11.06 -11.67 -23.77
N ARG A 189 11.69 -11.36 -24.91
CA ARG A 189 12.69 -12.19 -25.60
C ARG A 189 14.00 -11.47 -25.86
N ALA A 190 13.97 -10.20 -26.23
CA ALA A 190 15.18 -9.44 -26.49
C ALA A 190 14.96 -7.94 -26.35
N VAL A 191 16.06 -7.23 -26.20
CA VAL A 191 16.16 -5.77 -26.25
C VAL A 191 16.87 -5.39 -27.55
N VAL A 192 16.36 -4.38 -28.24
CA VAL A 192 16.90 -3.87 -29.50
C VAL A 192 17.49 -2.48 -29.29
N THR A 193 18.72 -2.27 -29.76
CA THR A 193 19.44 -0.99 -29.76
C THR A 193 19.97 -0.67 -31.17
N ALA A 194 20.43 0.56 -31.37
CA ALA A 194 21.11 0.91 -32.63
C ALA A 194 22.43 0.14 -32.86
N GLN A 195 23.05 -0.36 -31.79
CA GLN A 195 24.33 -1.08 -31.84
C GLN A 195 24.16 -2.60 -31.89
N GLY A 196 22.94 -3.10 -31.79
CA GLY A 196 22.65 -4.52 -31.87
C GLY A 196 21.48 -4.98 -31.02
N ARG A 197 21.25 -6.30 -31.07
CA ARG A 197 20.19 -7.01 -30.36
C ARG A 197 20.78 -7.83 -29.22
N ILE A 198 20.14 -7.79 -28.05
CA ILE A 198 20.51 -8.59 -26.87
C ILE A 198 19.33 -9.51 -26.53
N GLU A 199 19.49 -10.81 -26.73
CA GLU A 199 18.52 -11.79 -26.24
C GLU A 199 18.56 -11.84 -24.72
N CYS A 200 17.39 -11.76 -24.05
CA CYS A 200 17.35 -11.75 -22.61
C CYS A 200 16.12 -12.43 -22.03
N GLU A 201 16.26 -12.91 -20.80
CA GLU A 201 15.17 -13.55 -20.08
C GLU A 201 14.26 -12.51 -19.41
N ARG A 202 14.83 -11.40 -18.95
CA ARG A 202 14.15 -10.38 -18.13
C ARG A 202 14.64 -8.98 -18.45
N VAL A 203 13.72 -8.03 -18.35
CA VAL A 203 14.01 -6.60 -18.49
C VAL A 203 13.57 -5.88 -17.20
N VAL A 204 14.41 -4.96 -16.72
CA VAL A 204 14.11 -4.10 -15.56
C VAL A 204 14.18 -2.64 -16.01
N VAL A 205 13.05 -1.96 -16.05
CA VAL A 205 12.96 -0.58 -16.52
C VAL A 205 13.05 0.37 -15.34
N CYS A 206 14.18 1.08 -15.24
CA CYS A 206 14.52 2.08 -14.23
C CYS A 206 14.79 3.44 -14.89
N ALA A 207 13.99 3.80 -15.88
CA ALA A 207 14.20 4.96 -16.75
C ALA A 207 13.60 6.28 -16.19
N GLY A 208 13.33 6.35 -14.88
CA GLY A 208 12.77 7.54 -14.23
C GLY A 208 11.47 8.00 -14.91
N GLN A 209 11.39 9.29 -15.24
CA GLN A 209 10.22 9.87 -15.90
C GLN A 209 9.94 9.30 -17.30
N TRP A 210 10.92 8.74 -17.96
CA TRP A 210 10.75 8.08 -19.29
C TRP A 210 10.16 6.67 -19.18
N THR A 211 10.02 6.12 -17.97
CA THR A 211 9.46 4.77 -17.77
C THR A 211 8.05 4.66 -18.32
N ARG A 212 7.18 5.65 -18.04
CA ARG A 212 5.78 5.63 -18.54
C ARG A 212 5.69 5.62 -20.05
N PRO A 213 6.25 6.59 -20.81
CA PRO A 213 6.15 6.58 -22.27
C PRO A 213 6.85 5.37 -22.91
N PHE A 214 7.92 4.86 -22.31
CA PHE A 214 8.58 3.65 -22.78
C PHE A 214 7.69 2.42 -22.60
N ALA A 215 7.17 2.19 -21.40
CA ALA A 215 6.35 1.03 -21.05
C ALA A 215 5.02 1.00 -21.83
N ALA A 216 4.41 2.16 -22.06
CA ALA A 216 3.15 2.30 -22.80
C ALA A 216 3.24 1.77 -24.25
N ARG A 217 4.41 1.83 -24.89
CA ARG A 217 4.65 1.26 -26.22
C ARG A 217 4.41 -0.25 -26.28
N PHE A 218 4.53 -0.92 -25.13
CA PHE A 218 4.38 -2.38 -24.98
C PHE A 218 3.11 -2.77 -24.23
N GLY A 219 2.18 -1.81 -24.03
CA GLY A 219 0.91 -2.02 -23.36
C GLY A 219 1.01 -2.12 -21.84
N VAL A 220 2.16 -1.76 -21.24
CA VAL A 220 2.37 -1.75 -19.81
C VAL A 220 2.01 -0.39 -19.23
N ASN A 221 1.18 -0.38 -18.19
CA ASN A 221 0.76 0.82 -17.49
C ASN A 221 1.66 1.15 -16.29
N VAL A 222 2.32 2.31 -16.37
CA VAL A 222 3.11 2.87 -15.25
C VAL A 222 2.59 4.27 -14.94
N PRO A 223 1.67 4.43 -13.97
CA PRO A 223 1.01 5.69 -13.69
C PRO A 223 1.94 6.62 -12.91
N LEU A 224 2.63 7.49 -13.63
CA LEU A 224 3.46 8.55 -13.08
C LEU A 224 3.36 9.81 -13.94
N VAL A 225 3.61 10.95 -13.32
CA VAL A 225 3.66 12.27 -13.96
C VAL A 225 4.89 13.00 -13.47
N SER A 226 5.52 13.78 -14.35
CA SER A 226 6.60 14.69 -13.97
C SER A 226 6.02 16.01 -13.47
N VAL A 227 6.55 16.51 -12.36
CA VAL A 227 6.16 17.77 -11.72
C VAL A 227 7.42 18.60 -11.52
N GLU A 228 7.34 19.92 -11.71
CA GLU A 228 8.43 20.83 -11.36
C GLU A 228 8.69 20.77 -9.86
N HIS A 229 9.97 20.75 -9.48
CA HIS A 229 10.37 20.81 -8.08
C HIS A 229 11.56 21.72 -7.94
N GLN A 230 11.47 22.70 -7.05
CA GLN A 230 12.47 23.76 -6.91
C GLN A 230 13.12 23.78 -5.54
N TYR A 231 14.39 24.13 -5.51
CA TYR A 231 15.12 24.45 -4.29
C TYR A 231 16.25 25.43 -4.56
N ILE A 232 16.62 26.23 -3.55
CA ILE A 232 17.80 27.11 -3.62
C ILE A 232 19.03 26.43 -3.05
N ILE A 233 20.19 26.85 -3.57
CA ILE A 233 21.48 26.67 -2.93
C ILE A 233 21.98 28.08 -2.57
N THR A 234 22.30 28.29 -1.29
CA THR A 234 22.83 29.59 -0.82
C THR A 234 24.33 29.69 -1.03
N GLU A 235 24.83 30.91 -0.99
CA GLU A 235 26.24 31.15 -0.73
C GLU A 235 26.64 30.61 0.65
N SER A 236 27.92 30.32 0.87
CA SER A 236 28.42 29.88 2.17
C SER A 236 28.36 31.04 3.19
N PHE A 237 27.80 30.77 4.35
CA PHE A 237 27.70 31.69 5.47
C PHE A 237 28.10 31.05 6.82
N GLY A 238 28.93 30.03 6.75
CA GLY A 238 29.50 29.38 7.93
C GLY A 238 28.61 28.32 8.59
N VAL A 239 27.70 27.68 7.82
CA VAL A 239 26.87 26.60 8.31
C VAL A 239 27.74 25.42 8.74
N PRO A 240 27.53 24.85 9.97
CA PRO A 240 28.28 23.70 10.44
C PRO A 240 28.07 22.46 9.54
N SER A 241 29.15 21.79 9.17
CA SER A 241 29.15 20.66 8.22
C SER A 241 28.42 19.38 8.73
N ASN A 242 28.14 19.32 10.03
CA ASN A 242 27.44 18.22 10.69
C ASN A 242 25.98 18.54 11.04
N LEU A 243 25.44 19.66 10.54
CA LEU A 243 24.07 20.07 10.80
C LEU A 243 23.10 18.98 10.31
N PRO A 244 22.15 18.50 11.16
CA PRO A 244 21.14 17.55 10.72
C PRO A 244 20.30 18.05 9.55
N THR A 245 19.77 17.14 8.75
CA THR A 245 18.71 17.54 7.82
C THR A 245 17.47 17.97 8.60
N LEU A 246 16.80 19.03 8.14
CA LEU A 246 15.63 19.58 8.82
C LEU A 246 14.41 19.52 7.90
N ARG A 247 13.27 19.15 8.47
CA ARG A 247 11.95 19.22 7.83
C ARG A 247 11.00 20.01 8.71
N ASP A 248 10.39 21.02 8.12
CA ASP A 248 9.33 21.83 8.74
C ASP A 248 8.04 21.66 7.93
N PRO A 249 7.25 20.61 8.22
CA PRO A 249 6.07 20.31 7.43
C PRO A 249 4.95 21.34 7.58
N ASP A 250 4.88 22.09 8.69
CA ASP A 250 3.88 23.14 8.89
C ASP A 250 4.19 24.39 8.07
N ARG A 251 5.46 24.56 7.68
CA ARG A 251 5.93 25.59 6.74
C ARG A 251 6.24 25.04 5.34
N LEU A 252 5.95 23.76 5.09
CA LEU A 252 6.16 23.05 3.81
C LEU A 252 7.61 23.03 3.33
N THR A 253 8.62 23.21 4.21
CA THR A 253 10.02 23.38 3.84
C THR A 253 10.94 22.26 4.35
N TYR A 254 12.08 22.11 3.67
CA TYR A 254 13.18 21.26 4.11
C TYR A 254 14.54 21.95 3.92
N TYR A 255 15.53 21.52 4.70
CA TYR A 255 16.87 22.12 4.72
C TYR A 255 17.94 21.05 4.85
N LYS A 256 19.08 21.31 4.19
CA LYS A 256 20.28 20.48 4.26
C LYS A 256 21.53 21.35 4.16
N GLU A 257 22.55 21.05 4.96
CA GLU A 257 23.87 21.71 4.80
C GLU A 257 24.50 21.34 3.44
N GLU A 258 25.09 22.33 2.77
CA GLU A 258 25.80 22.16 1.51
C GLU A 258 27.01 23.12 1.46
N VAL A 259 28.21 22.58 1.68
CA VAL A 259 29.49 23.29 1.58
C VAL A 259 29.49 24.62 2.35
N GLY A 260 29.05 24.63 3.59
CA GLY A 260 28.96 25.80 4.46
C GLY A 260 27.79 26.75 4.15
N GLY A 261 26.93 26.41 3.21
CA GLY A 261 25.62 27.02 2.93
C GLY A 261 24.49 26.08 3.20
N ILE A 262 23.31 26.38 2.67
CA ILE A 262 22.08 25.57 2.82
C ILE A 262 21.48 25.28 1.45
N VAL A 263 21.08 24.03 1.23
CA VAL A 263 20.02 23.67 0.29
C VAL A 263 18.68 23.81 1.02
N MET A 264 17.77 24.62 0.48
CA MET A 264 16.41 24.79 1.02
C MET A 264 15.39 24.67 -0.11
N GLY A 265 14.39 23.83 0.10
CA GLY A 265 13.26 23.64 -0.82
C GLY A 265 11.97 23.35 -0.06
N GLY A 266 10.91 23.04 -0.79
CA GLY A 266 9.61 22.78 -0.20
C GLY A 266 8.66 22.06 -1.14
N TYR A 267 7.42 21.82 -0.63
CA TYR A 267 6.34 21.18 -1.39
C TYR A 267 5.10 22.07 -1.36
N GLU A 268 4.94 22.86 -2.40
CA GLU A 268 3.82 23.77 -2.56
C GLU A 268 2.49 23.02 -2.82
N PRO A 269 1.33 23.56 -2.35
CA PRO A 269 0.03 22.93 -2.56
C PRO A 269 -0.49 22.98 -4.00
N ASN A 270 0.09 23.86 -4.83
CA ASN A 270 -0.28 24.12 -6.23
C ASN A 270 0.84 23.74 -7.21
N PRO A 271 1.21 22.44 -7.29
CA PRO A 271 2.34 21.99 -8.10
C PRO A 271 2.10 22.22 -9.60
N ILE A 272 3.20 22.43 -10.34
CA ILE A 272 3.17 22.63 -11.78
C ILE A 272 3.56 21.32 -12.49
N PRO A 273 2.66 20.73 -13.29
CA PRO A 273 2.99 19.56 -14.08
C PRO A 273 3.95 19.93 -15.21
N TRP A 274 4.91 19.03 -15.48
CA TRP A 274 5.84 19.21 -16.58
C TRP A 274 5.72 18.06 -17.60
N ALA A 275 5.83 18.40 -18.89
CA ALA A 275 5.84 17.45 -20.00
C ALA A 275 4.69 16.43 -19.99
N ALA A 276 3.48 16.86 -19.55
CA ALA A 276 2.29 15.99 -19.52
C ALA A 276 1.95 15.40 -20.88
N ASN A 277 2.27 16.12 -21.98
CA ASN A 277 2.04 15.73 -23.38
C ASN A 277 3.28 15.07 -24.03
N GLY A 278 4.31 14.76 -23.26
CA GLY A 278 5.54 14.12 -23.72
C GLY A 278 6.81 14.90 -23.38
N ILE A 279 7.84 14.15 -23.00
CA ILE A 279 9.14 14.72 -22.63
C ILE A 279 9.85 15.19 -23.90
N PRO A 280 10.40 16.44 -23.95
CA PRO A 280 11.10 16.95 -25.10
C PRO A 280 12.28 16.05 -25.51
N GLU A 281 12.48 15.88 -26.82
CA GLU A 281 13.62 15.17 -27.37
C GLU A 281 14.93 15.86 -26.92
N GLY A 282 15.92 15.07 -26.53
CA GLY A 282 17.20 15.59 -26.08
C GLY A 282 17.26 16.09 -24.63
N PHE A 283 16.17 16.02 -23.87
CA PHE A 283 16.17 16.41 -22.45
C PHE A 283 17.00 15.42 -21.62
N HIS A 284 18.19 15.86 -21.19
CA HIS A 284 19.10 15.13 -20.30
C HIS A 284 20.16 16.08 -19.76
N TYR A 285 20.56 15.93 -18.50
CA TYR A 285 21.41 16.91 -17.78
C TYR A 285 20.88 18.35 -17.92
N THR A 286 19.57 18.49 -18.01
CA THR A 286 18.92 19.77 -18.23
C THR A 286 18.02 20.09 -17.05
N LEU A 287 18.09 21.33 -16.59
CA LEU A 287 17.16 21.90 -15.63
C LEU A 287 16.11 22.72 -16.38
N LEU A 288 14.99 22.94 -15.75
CA LEU A 288 13.97 23.87 -16.21
C LEU A 288 14.39 25.31 -15.84
N ASP A 289 13.74 26.29 -16.46
CA ASP A 289 13.92 27.68 -16.08
C ASP A 289 13.50 27.89 -14.62
N SER A 290 14.26 28.70 -13.89
CA SER A 290 13.97 29.07 -12.52
C SER A 290 12.67 29.86 -12.45
N ASN A 291 11.70 29.42 -11.66
CA ASN A 291 10.42 30.08 -11.50
C ASN A 291 10.38 30.76 -10.11
N PHE A 292 10.92 31.96 -10.04
CA PHE A 292 11.02 32.72 -8.80
C PHE A 292 9.65 33.08 -8.22
N ASP A 293 8.69 33.46 -9.07
CA ASP A 293 7.34 33.84 -8.63
C ASP A 293 6.62 32.66 -7.95
N HIS A 294 6.79 31.45 -8.49
CA HIS A 294 6.22 30.25 -7.89
C HIS A 294 6.95 29.83 -6.61
N PHE A 295 8.27 30.05 -6.55
CA PHE A 295 9.09 29.70 -5.38
C PHE A 295 8.94 30.69 -4.22
N GLU A 296 8.44 31.91 -4.46
CA GLU A 296 8.30 32.96 -3.45
C GLU A 296 7.57 32.48 -2.19
N GLN A 297 6.46 31.74 -2.34
CA GLN A 297 5.71 31.19 -1.21
C GLN A 297 6.55 30.29 -0.30
N ILE A 298 7.46 29.48 -0.88
CA ILE A 298 8.36 28.61 -0.11
C ILE A 298 9.45 29.45 0.55
N MET A 299 9.96 30.48 -0.15
CA MET A 299 10.98 31.36 0.38
C MET A 299 10.48 32.17 1.58
N GLU A 300 9.24 32.68 1.53
CA GLU A 300 8.62 33.39 2.66
C GLU A 300 8.53 32.48 3.91
N GLN A 301 8.09 31.24 3.73
CA GLN A 301 8.03 30.27 4.82
C GLN A 301 9.42 29.95 5.38
N ALA A 302 10.42 29.86 4.50
CA ALA A 302 11.79 29.58 4.89
C ALA A 302 12.43 30.74 5.66
N LEU A 303 12.20 31.99 5.27
CA LEU A 303 12.65 33.19 5.99
C LEU A 303 12.06 33.24 7.41
N GLY A 304 10.81 32.83 7.57
CA GLY A 304 10.17 32.70 8.88
C GLY A 304 10.83 31.68 9.80
N ARG A 305 11.39 30.58 9.25
CA ARG A 305 12.10 29.55 10.02
C ARG A 305 13.58 29.87 10.21
N VAL A 306 14.26 30.36 9.18
CA VAL A 306 15.70 30.62 9.15
C VAL A 306 15.94 32.07 8.75
N PRO A 307 15.79 33.04 9.67
CA PRO A 307 15.92 34.48 9.35
C PRO A 307 17.28 34.88 8.74
N ALA A 308 18.33 34.12 9.03
CA ALA A 308 19.66 34.37 8.45
C ALA A 308 19.64 34.36 6.91
N LEU A 309 18.69 33.65 6.27
CA LEU A 309 18.56 33.59 4.81
C LEU A 309 18.24 34.96 4.17
N GLU A 310 17.69 35.92 4.93
CA GLU A 310 17.44 37.29 4.44
C GLU A 310 18.70 38.00 3.98
N ASN A 311 19.82 37.67 4.60
CA ASN A 311 21.11 38.37 4.38
C ASN A 311 22.12 37.48 3.62
N VAL A 312 21.71 36.34 3.10
CA VAL A 312 22.57 35.39 2.40
C VAL A 312 22.23 35.35 0.91
N GLY A 313 23.26 35.45 0.07
CA GLY A 313 23.07 35.35 -1.37
C GLY A 313 22.58 33.98 -1.83
N VAL A 314 21.68 33.98 -2.79
CA VAL A 314 21.25 32.76 -3.48
C VAL A 314 22.21 32.48 -4.63
N LYS A 315 22.97 31.39 -4.52
CA LYS A 315 23.90 30.96 -5.57
C LYS A 315 23.14 30.43 -6.80
N GLN A 316 22.07 29.69 -6.58
CA GLN A 316 21.24 29.10 -7.63
C GLN A 316 19.86 28.77 -7.11
N LEU A 317 18.82 29.04 -7.91
CA LEU A 317 17.50 28.38 -7.81
C LEU A 317 17.45 27.27 -8.86
N LEU A 318 17.43 26.03 -8.42
CA LEU A 318 17.28 24.89 -9.30
C LEU A 318 15.79 24.60 -9.49
N ASN A 319 15.40 24.33 -10.72
CA ASN A 319 14.09 23.78 -11.07
C ASN A 319 14.30 22.49 -11.88
N GLY A 320 13.91 21.37 -11.33
CA GLY A 320 14.09 20.07 -11.99
C GLY A 320 12.81 19.24 -11.99
N PRO A 321 12.51 18.52 -13.08
CA PRO A 321 11.34 17.68 -13.13
C PRO A 321 11.56 16.38 -12.35
N GLU A 322 10.66 16.08 -11.44
CA GLU A 322 10.64 14.82 -10.69
C GLU A 322 9.37 14.02 -10.95
N SER A 323 9.46 12.68 -10.89
CA SER A 323 8.33 11.80 -11.16
C SER A 323 7.57 11.43 -9.90
N PHE A 324 6.26 11.71 -9.92
CA PHE A 324 5.30 11.42 -8.88
C PHE A 324 4.22 10.46 -9.35
N THR A 325 3.57 9.77 -8.40
CA THR A 325 2.52 8.78 -8.61
C THR A 325 1.20 9.25 -7.98
N PRO A 326 0.05 8.69 -8.40
CA PRO A 326 -1.25 9.09 -7.89
C PRO A 326 -1.50 8.85 -6.40
N ASP A 327 -0.68 8.02 -5.75
CA ASP A 327 -0.80 7.68 -4.33
C ASP A 327 0.44 8.07 -3.50
N GLY A 328 1.40 8.76 -4.10
CA GLY A 328 2.60 9.22 -3.42
C GLY A 328 3.61 8.12 -3.05
N ASN A 329 3.40 6.87 -3.48
CA ASN A 329 4.33 5.76 -3.28
C ASN A 329 5.05 5.41 -4.59
N PHE A 330 6.32 5.01 -4.52
CA PHE A 330 7.05 4.58 -5.71
C PHE A 330 6.52 3.24 -6.26
N ILE A 331 7.01 2.85 -7.43
CA ILE A 331 6.54 1.67 -8.16
C ILE A 331 7.67 0.66 -8.28
N LEU A 332 7.45 -0.56 -7.77
CA LEU A 332 8.31 -1.71 -7.95
C LEU A 332 7.51 -2.91 -8.46
N GLY A 333 8.19 -3.82 -9.15
CA GLY A 333 7.69 -5.16 -9.38
C GLY A 333 7.46 -5.53 -10.83
N GLU A 334 7.00 -6.76 -11.06
CA GLU A 334 6.70 -7.28 -12.38
C GLU A 334 5.33 -6.79 -12.85
N ALA A 335 5.29 -6.22 -14.06
CA ALA A 335 4.06 -5.69 -14.65
C ALA A 335 3.05 -6.82 -14.93
N PRO A 336 1.76 -6.63 -14.61
CA PRO A 336 0.74 -7.66 -14.85
C PRO A 336 0.48 -7.89 -16.35
N GLU A 337 0.70 -6.88 -17.21
CA GLU A 337 0.42 -6.93 -18.63
C GLU A 337 1.50 -7.70 -19.43
N LEU A 338 2.74 -7.75 -18.93
CA LEU A 338 3.86 -8.31 -19.69
C LEU A 338 4.83 -9.11 -18.81
N LYS A 339 4.92 -10.42 -19.02
CA LYS A 339 5.80 -11.30 -18.25
C LYS A 339 7.27 -10.97 -18.43
N ASN A 340 8.03 -11.01 -17.32
CA ASN A 340 9.47 -10.72 -17.26
C ASN A 340 9.82 -9.24 -17.53
N PHE A 341 8.84 -8.35 -17.47
CA PHE A 341 9.00 -6.91 -17.52
C PHE A 341 8.85 -6.32 -16.11
N PHE A 342 9.97 -5.90 -15.51
CA PHE A 342 10.00 -5.32 -14.18
C PHE A 342 10.13 -3.80 -14.24
N VAL A 343 9.60 -3.11 -13.25
CA VAL A 343 9.59 -1.66 -13.15
C VAL A 343 10.19 -1.19 -11.83
N GLY A 344 11.00 -0.14 -11.88
CA GLY A 344 11.46 0.64 -10.72
C GLY A 344 11.39 2.13 -11.06
N ALA A 345 10.28 2.82 -10.70
CA ALA A 345 10.03 4.19 -11.13
C ALA A 345 9.12 4.97 -10.17
N GLY A 346 8.91 6.28 -10.45
CA GLY A 346 7.95 7.11 -9.73
C GLY A 346 8.31 7.30 -8.24
N PHE A 347 9.53 7.67 -7.93
CA PHE A 347 10.03 7.65 -6.55
C PHE A 347 9.61 8.84 -5.67
N ASN A 348 8.78 9.76 -6.16
CA ASN A 348 8.16 10.82 -5.35
C ASN A 348 9.16 11.56 -4.44
N ALA A 349 10.29 11.99 -4.99
CA ALA A 349 11.42 12.62 -4.28
C ALA A 349 12.13 11.73 -3.22
N PHE A 350 11.79 10.43 -3.12
CA PHE A 350 12.47 9.48 -2.20
C PHE A 350 13.53 8.61 -2.87
N GLY A 351 13.87 8.88 -4.13
CA GLY A 351 14.75 8.01 -4.92
C GLY A 351 16.10 7.75 -4.25
N ILE A 352 16.73 8.79 -3.68
CA ILE A 352 18.04 8.65 -3.02
C ILE A 352 17.91 7.85 -1.72
N ALA A 353 16.89 8.13 -0.91
CA ALA A 353 16.64 7.40 0.34
C ALA A 353 16.28 5.92 0.12
N SER A 354 15.64 5.60 -1.01
CA SER A 354 15.10 4.26 -1.29
C SER A 354 16.04 3.39 -2.12
N ALA A 355 16.99 3.95 -2.85
CA ALA A 355 17.67 3.27 -3.96
C ALA A 355 18.39 1.98 -3.54
N GLY A 356 19.05 1.96 -2.38
CA GLY A 356 19.72 0.75 -1.91
C GLY A 356 18.75 -0.41 -1.75
N GLY A 357 17.67 -0.18 -1.00
CA GLY A 357 16.66 -1.21 -0.74
C GLY A 357 15.79 -1.53 -1.94
N ALA A 358 15.41 -0.54 -2.75
CA ALA A 358 14.63 -0.77 -3.97
C ALA A 358 15.41 -1.60 -4.99
N GLY A 359 16.71 -1.32 -5.19
CA GLY A 359 17.57 -2.12 -6.06
C GLY A 359 17.75 -3.54 -5.55
N MET A 360 17.91 -3.72 -4.24
CA MET A 360 17.98 -5.04 -3.60
C MET A 360 16.67 -5.82 -3.82
N ALA A 361 15.52 -5.19 -3.54
CA ALA A 361 14.22 -5.82 -3.67
C ALA A 361 13.91 -6.21 -5.12
N LEU A 362 14.19 -5.33 -6.10
CA LEU A 362 14.05 -5.65 -7.52
C LEU A 362 14.97 -6.80 -7.94
N ALA A 363 16.24 -6.78 -7.53
CA ALA A 363 17.19 -7.83 -7.87
C ALA A 363 16.74 -9.20 -7.32
N GLU A 364 16.24 -9.24 -6.09
CA GLU A 364 15.69 -10.47 -5.53
C GLU A 364 14.43 -10.91 -6.26
N TRP A 365 13.51 -10.00 -6.55
CA TRP A 365 12.29 -10.31 -7.28
C TRP A 365 12.60 -10.85 -8.68
N VAL A 366 13.51 -10.19 -9.40
CA VAL A 366 13.99 -10.63 -10.73
C VAL A 366 14.59 -12.02 -10.67
N THR A 367 15.40 -12.34 -9.66
CA THR A 367 16.13 -13.61 -9.56
C THR A 367 15.29 -14.76 -9.02
N LYS A 368 14.39 -14.47 -8.06
CA LYS A 368 13.60 -15.49 -7.34
C LYS A 368 12.16 -15.62 -7.85
N GLY A 369 11.65 -14.63 -8.63
CA GLY A 369 10.27 -14.58 -9.13
C GLY A 369 9.26 -14.04 -8.12
N GLU A 370 9.68 -13.69 -6.90
CA GLU A 370 8.86 -13.07 -5.87
C GLU A 370 9.68 -12.05 -5.07
N PRO A 371 9.04 -11.02 -4.46
CA PRO A 371 9.76 -10.04 -3.65
C PRO A 371 10.33 -10.67 -2.38
N PRO A 372 11.34 -10.02 -1.75
CA PRO A 372 11.96 -10.53 -0.52
C PRO A 372 10.98 -10.62 0.66
N TYR A 373 10.05 -9.70 0.74
CA TYR A 373 8.98 -9.56 1.73
C TYR A 373 7.80 -8.80 1.12
N ASP A 374 6.73 -8.60 1.87
CA ASP A 374 5.56 -7.87 1.39
C ASP A 374 5.93 -6.44 0.97
N LEU A 375 5.74 -6.14 -0.31
CA LEU A 375 5.95 -4.83 -0.93
C LEU A 375 4.64 -4.23 -1.47
N TRP A 376 3.49 -4.70 -0.99
CA TRP A 376 2.18 -4.24 -1.45
C TRP A 376 2.05 -2.71 -1.58
N PRO A 377 2.53 -1.88 -0.63
CA PRO A 377 2.42 -0.42 -0.76
C PRO A 377 3.10 0.18 -1.99
N VAL A 378 4.04 -0.54 -2.60
CA VAL A 378 4.82 -0.11 -3.77
C VAL A 378 4.71 -1.05 -4.97
N ASP A 379 3.95 -2.14 -4.85
CA ASP A 379 3.74 -3.11 -5.94
C ASP A 379 2.97 -2.46 -7.10
N ILE A 380 3.47 -2.61 -8.34
CA ILE A 380 2.82 -2.08 -9.55
C ILE A 380 1.37 -2.60 -9.70
N ARG A 381 1.07 -3.80 -9.20
CA ARG A 381 -0.25 -4.43 -9.26
C ARG A 381 -1.30 -3.80 -8.35
N ARG A 382 -0.91 -2.80 -7.50
CA ARG A 382 -1.87 -2.00 -6.72
C ARG A 382 -2.71 -1.05 -7.57
N PHE A 383 -2.29 -0.81 -8.81
CA PHE A 383 -2.98 0.05 -9.75
C PHE A 383 -4.03 -0.72 -10.56
N GLY A 384 -5.08 -0.02 -10.97
CA GLY A 384 -6.20 -0.57 -11.72
C GLY A 384 -6.67 0.34 -12.85
N ARG A 385 -7.84 0.08 -13.40
CA ARG A 385 -8.36 0.75 -14.61
C ARG A 385 -8.27 2.28 -14.62
N PRO A 386 -8.60 3.04 -13.55
CA PRO A 386 -8.51 4.51 -13.58
C PRO A 386 -7.10 5.01 -13.87
N HIS A 387 -6.07 4.22 -13.49
CA HIS A 387 -4.68 4.57 -13.65
C HIS A 387 -4.16 4.46 -15.09
N PHE A 388 -4.98 3.98 -16.03
CA PHE A 388 -4.70 4.03 -17.47
C PHE A 388 -5.09 5.39 -18.10
N ASP A 389 -5.97 6.13 -17.45
CA ASP A 389 -6.39 7.45 -17.90
C ASP A 389 -5.36 8.52 -17.50
N THR A 390 -4.82 9.22 -18.52
CA THR A 390 -3.74 10.20 -18.31
C THR A 390 -4.21 11.40 -17.48
N ASP A 391 -5.42 11.90 -17.74
CA ASP A 391 -5.93 13.10 -17.08
C ASP A 391 -6.30 12.79 -15.63
N TRP A 392 -6.83 11.59 -15.39
CA TRP A 392 -7.08 11.12 -14.03
C TRP A 392 -5.78 10.99 -13.23
N VAL A 393 -4.76 10.35 -13.83
CA VAL A 393 -3.43 10.19 -13.20
C VAL A 393 -2.80 11.54 -12.93
N LEU A 394 -2.85 12.48 -13.87
CA LEU A 394 -2.34 13.83 -13.70
C LEU A 394 -3.03 14.53 -12.50
N THR A 395 -4.36 14.60 -12.53
CA THR A 395 -5.15 15.28 -11.50
C THR A 395 -4.89 14.71 -10.11
N ARG A 396 -4.86 13.38 -9.96
CA ARG A 396 -4.61 12.71 -8.71
C ARG A 396 -3.16 12.86 -8.22
N THR A 397 -2.19 12.85 -9.14
CA THR A 397 -0.78 13.03 -8.81
C THR A 397 -0.50 14.44 -8.28
N LEU A 398 -1.13 15.47 -8.84
CA LEU A 398 -0.98 16.84 -8.35
C LEU A 398 -1.53 17.00 -6.92
N GLU A 399 -2.67 16.37 -6.59
CA GLU A 399 -3.16 16.33 -5.20
C GLU A 399 -2.19 15.59 -4.28
N ALA A 400 -1.67 14.42 -4.71
CA ALA A 400 -0.74 13.64 -3.92
C ALA A 400 0.57 14.41 -3.63
N TYR A 401 1.08 15.18 -4.60
CA TYR A 401 2.22 16.09 -4.41
C TYR A 401 1.90 17.18 -3.38
N GLY A 402 0.79 17.91 -3.58
CA GLY A 402 0.38 18.99 -2.68
C GLY A 402 0.14 18.54 -1.23
N LYS A 403 -0.15 17.25 -1.03
CA LYS A 403 -0.30 16.65 0.30
C LYS A 403 1.00 16.12 0.92
N HIS A 404 2.14 16.29 0.28
CA HIS A 404 3.40 15.67 0.73
C HIS A 404 3.82 16.09 2.14
N TYR A 405 3.62 17.37 2.52
CA TYR A 405 3.92 17.90 3.86
C TYR A 405 2.69 18.32 4.66
N THR A 406 1.49 18.23 4.10
CA THR A 406 0.28 18.50 4.88
C THR A 406 0.09 17.49 6.01
N MET A 407 -0.85 17.76 6.91
CA MET A 407 -1.17 16.85 8.00
C MET A 407 -1.59 15.49 7.44
N ALA A 408 -0.95 14.41 7.89
CA ALA A 408 -1.30 13.04 7.49
C ALA A 408 -2.46 12.52 8.34
N TRP A 409 -3.66 13.05 8.12
CA TRP A 409 -4.83 12.68 8.90
C TRP A 409 -5.18 11.20 8.80
N PRO A 410 -5.57 10.57 9.92
CA PRO A 410 -6.11 9.21 9.88
C PRO A 410 -7.33 9.12 8.98
N PHE A 411 -7.39 8.08 8.14
CA PHE A 411 -8.50 7.80 7.23
C PHE A 411 -8.71 8.84 6.10
N GLU A 412 -7.80 9.77 5.92
CA GLU A 412 -7.89 10.74 4.83
C GLU A 412 -7.82 10.03 3.47
N GLU A 413 -8.75 10.37 2.59
CA GLU A 413 -8.81 9.90 1.22
C GLU A 413 -8.61 11.06 0.23
N HIS A 414 -8.18 10.75 -0.99
CA HIS A 414 -8.05 11.76 -2.03
C HIS A 414 -9.42 12.29 -2.48
N SER A 415 -9.47 13.58 -2.84
CA SER A 415 -10.67 14.27 -3.29
C SER A 415 -10.72 14.49 -4.81
N SER A 416 -9.56 14.56 -5.47
CA SER A 416 -9.46 14.81 -6.91
C SER A 416 -9.75 13.56 -7.76
N GLY A 417 -10.07 13.75 -9.04
CA GLY A 417 -10.39 12.66 -9.96
C GLY A 417 -11.67 11.89 -9.60
N ARG A 418 -12.60 12.54 -8.90
CA ARG A 418 -13.86 11.95 -8.39
C ARG A 418 -15.09 12.72 -8.87
N PRO A 419 -16.25 12.05 -9.07
CA PRO A 419 -16.41 10.59 -9.07
C PRO A 419 -15.84 9.97 -10.38
N CYS A 420 -15.19 8.79 -10.29
CA CYS A 420 -14.69 8.08 -11.46
C CYS A 420 -15.57 6.85 -11.79
N ARG A 421 -15.69 5.91 -10.86
CA ARG A 421 -16.53 4.70 -11.02
C ARG A 421 -17.65 4.72 -9.99
N LYS A 422 -18.88 4.64 -10.46
CA LYS A 422 -20.08 4.66 -9.60
C LYS A 422 -20.83 3.34 -9.68
N SER A 423 -21.38 2.89 -8.55
CA SER A 423 -22.40 1.85 -8.57
C SER A 423 -23.72 2.42 -9.13
N PRO A 424 -24.64 1.58 -9.62
CA PRO A 424 -25.96 2.04 -10.02
C PRO A 424 -26.77 2.72 -8.90
N LEU A 425 -26.34 2.53 -7.65
CA LEU A 425 -27.02 3.08 -6.47
C LEU A 425 -26.45 4.44 -6.01
N TYR A 426 -25.33 4.89 -6.62
CA TYR A 426 -24.60 6.07 -6.14
C TYR A 426 -25.50 7.28 -5.86
N ASP A 427 -26.32 7.67 -6.83
CA ASP A 427 -27.18 8.86 -6.68
C ASP A 427 -28.28 8.67 -5.63
N ARG A 428 -28.81 7.42 -5.47
CA ARG A 428 -29.78 7.09 -4.43
C ARG A 428 -29.17 7.19 -3.04
N LEU A 429 -27.98 6.61 -2.86
CA LEU A 429 -27.29 6.62 -1.58
C LEU A 429 -26.81 8.02 -1.21
N LYS A 430 -26.36 8.80 -2.20
CA LYS A 430 -26.01 10.21 -2.00
C LYS A 430 -27.21 11.04 -1.51
N ALA A 431 -28.37 10.83 -2.10
CA ALA A 431 -29.61 11.51 -1.67
C ALA A 431 -30.05 11.10 -0.24
N GLN A 432 -29.55 9.98 0.28
CA GLN A 432 -29.83 9.49 1.62
C GLN A 432 -28.72 9.82 2.64
N GLY A 433 -27.81 10.72 2.29
CA GLY A 433 -26.77 11.20 3.19
C GLY A 433 -25.46 10.38 3.19
N ALA A 434 -25.22 9.56 2.16
CA ALA A 434 -23.95 8.85 2.06
C ALA A 434 -22.77 9.82 1.92
N CYS A 435 -21.80 9.69 2.82
CA CYS A 435 -20.47 10.25 2.68
C CYS A 435 -19.59 9.20 1.98
N PHE A 436 -19.13 9.55 0.76
CA PHE A 436 -18.39 8.61 -0.06
C PHE A 436 -16.89 8.72 0.15
N GLY A 437 -16.21 7.55 0.17
CA GLY A 437 -14.79 7.40 -0.05
C GLY A 437 -14.49 6.77 -1.41
N GLU A 438 -13.21 6.59 -1.72
CA GLU A 438 -12.76 6.06 -3.01
C GLU A 438 -11.80 4.87 -2.83
N LYS A 439 -11.96 3.84 -3.68
CA LYS A 439 -10.97 2.76 -3.81
C LYS A 439 -10.89 2.27 -5.24
N LEU A 440 -9.70 2.37 -5.87
CA LEU A 440 -9.48 2.06 -7.30
C LEU A 440 -10.50 2.74 -8.23
N GLY A 441 -10.78 4.02 -7.96
CA GLY A 441 -11.75 4.84 -8.69
C GLY A 441 -13.21 4.59 -8.31
N TRP A 442 -13.53 3.55 -7.54
CA TRP A 442 -14.89 3.29 -7.09
C TRP A 442 -15.31 4.21 -5.95
N GLU A 443 -16.46 4.88 -6.12
CA GLU A 443 -17.16 5.55 -5.03
C GLU A 443 -17.82 4.52 -4.12
N ARG A 444 -17.56 4.62 -2.81
CA ARG A 444 -18.09 3.69 -1.80
C ARG A 444 -18.65 4.47 -0.62
N PRO A 445 -19.87 4.17 -0.14
CA PRO A 445 -20.39 4.81 1.07
C PRO A 445 -19.52 4.43 2.28
N ASN A 446 -18.82 5.39 2.87
CA ASN A 446 -18.05 5.18 4.10
C ASN A 446 -18.96 5.20 5.34
N TRP A 447 -19.92 6.11 5.37
CA TRP A 447 -20.92 6.26 6.42
C TRP A 447 -22.09 7.10 5.93
N PHE A 448 -23.18 7.18 6.72
CA PHE A 448 -24.39 7.95 6.38
C PHE A 448 -24.66 9.00 7.43
N ALA A 449 -24.79 10.25 6.98
CA ALA A 449 -25.20 11.39 7.80
C ALA A 449 -26.70 11.32 8.08
N ASP A 450 -27.13 11.73 9.29
CA ASP A 450 -28.52 11.93 9.60
C ASP A 450 -28.99 13.29 9.07
N LEU A 451 -29.59 13.27 7.87
CA LEU A 451 -30.10 14.48 7.24
C LEU A 451 -31.24 15.13 8.02
N PHE A 452 -31.99 14.39 8.85
CA PHE A 452 -33.04 14.95 9.72
C PHE A 452 -32.45 15.71 10.91
N ALA A 453 -31.24 15.33 11.35
CA ALA A 453 -30.48 16.07 12.35
C ALA A 453 -29.57 17.16 11.74
N ASN A 454 -29.67 17.43 10.43
CA ASN A 454 -28.82 18.35 9.68
C ASN A 454 -27.31 18.01 9.74
N GLU A 455 -26.95 16.74 9.86
CA GLU A 455 -25.57 16.30 9.70
C GLU A 455 -25.13 16.48 8.24
N GLU A 456 -23.92 17.01 8.03
CA GLU A 456 -23.34 17.10 6.68
C GLU A 456 -22.64 15.79 6.33
N PRO A 457 -22.86 15.20 5.13
CA PRO A 457 -22.15 14.01 4.66
C PRO A 457 -20.72 14.36 4.20
N LYS A 458 -19.91 14.84 5.14
CA LYS A 458 -18.54 15.29 4.91
C LYS A 458 -17.61 14.80 6.02
N ASP A 459 -16.48 14.24 5.64
CA ASP A 459 -15.44 13.85 6.58
C ASP A 459 -14.75 15.07 7.20
N VAL A 460 -14.60 15.05 8.53
CA VAL A 460 -13.74 15.95 9.30
C VAL A 460 -12.74 15.08 10.05
N TYR A 461 -11.50 15.16 9.64
CA TYR A 461 -10.43 14.31 10.14
C TYR A 461 -9.87 14.81 11.47
N SER A 462 -9.45 13.88 12.33
CA SER A 462 -8.86 14.17 13.62
C SER A 462 -7.97 13.01 14.09
N TYR A 463 -7.01 13.29 14.97
CA TYR A 463 -6.28 12.27 15.73
C TYR A 463 -7.02 11.79 16.97
N THR A 464 -8.15 12.44 17.30
CA THR A 464 -9.11 12.00 18.30
C THR A 464 -10.30 11.30 17.64
N ARG A 465 -11.50 11.32 18.25
CA ARG A 465 -12.72 10.81 17.62
C ARG A 465 -13.14 11.72 16.45
N GLN A 466 -13.38 11.13 15.30
CA GLN A 466 -13.80 11.82 14.09
C GLN A 466 -15.29 12.18 14.13
N ASN A 467 -15.75 13.10 13.28
CA ASN A 467 -17.14 13.56 13.24
C ASN A 467 -18.16 12.46 12.91
N TRP A 468 -17.75 11.40 12.24
CA TRP A 468 -18.63 10.28 11.89
C TRP A 468 -18.77 9.21 12.99
N PHE A 469 -18.13 9.40 14.16
CA PHE A 469 -18.09 8.38 15.21
C PHE A 469 -19.49 7.94 15.64
N ASP A 470 -20.39 8.86 15.93
CA ASP A 470 -21.76 8.56 16.36
C ASP A 470 -22.62 7.99 15.23
N ALA A 471 -22.43 8.49 13.99
CA ALA A 471 -23.10 7.95 12.80
C ALA A 471 -22.76 6.47 12.58
N VAL A 472 -21.48 6.15 12.60
CA VAL A 472 -21.01 4.75 12.48
C VAL A 472 -21.53 3.88 13.65
N GLY A 473 -21.65 4.46 14.84
CA GLY A 473 -22.25 3.78 16.02
C GLY A 473 -23.72 3.43 15.78
N ARG A 474 -24.51 4.33 15.18
CA ARG A 474 -25.91 4.04 14.78
C ARG A 474 -26.00 2.91 13.76
N GLU A 475 -25.15 2.96 12.73
CA GLU A 475 -25.08 1.93 11.70
C GLU A 475 -24.68 0.56 12.30
N HIS A 476 -23.64 0.54 13.13
CA HIS A 476 -23.16 -0.66 13.82
C HIS A 476 -24.28 -1.28 14.67
N LYS A 477 -24.98 -0.45 15.44
CA LYS A 477 -26.12 -0.91 16.27
C LYS A 477 -27.21 -1.56 15.39
N ALA A 478 -27.52 -0.98 14.25
CA ALA A 478 -28.51 -1.56 13.34
C ALA A 478 -28.06 -2.89 12.73
N VAL A 479 -26.78 -3.06 12.45
CA VAL A 479 -26.23 -4.38 12.05
C VAL A 479 -26.50 -5.43 13.13
N ARG A 480 -26.39 -5.04 14.43
CA ARG A 480 -26.56 -5.97 15.55
C ARG A 480 -28.01 -6.25 15.93
N GLU A 481 -28.90 -5.27 15.74
CA GLU A 481 -30.28 -5.32 16.31
C GLU A 481 -31.38 -5.41 15.25
N ALA A 482 -31.11 -5.01 13.99
CA ALA A 482 -32.11 -4.94 12.93
C ALA A 482 -31.61 -5.56 11.61
N ALA A 483 -31.52 -4.79 10.55
CA ALA A 483 -30.88 -5.15 9.30
C ALA A 483 -30.35 -3.92 8.58
N VAL A 484 -29.27 -4.12 7.79
CA VAL A 484 -28.68 -3.07 6.94
C VAL A 484 -28.39 -3.59 5.53
N ILE A 485 -28.28 -2.65 4.59
CA ILE A 485 -27.69 -2.90 3.27
C ILE A 485 -26.37 -2.14 3.16
N PHE A 486 -25.32 -2.85 2.78
CA PHE A 486 -24.07 -2.28 2.33
C PHE A 486 -23.97 -2.39 0.82
N ASP A 487 -23.60 -1.30 0.13
CA ASP A 487 -23.23 -1.35 -1.28
C ASP A 487 -21.76 -1.80 -1.42
N GLN A 488 -21.57 -3.08 -1.73
CA GLN A 488 -20.27 -3.70 -1.98
C GLN A 488 -20.03 -3.97 -3.48
N THR A 489 -20.72 -3.25 -4.36
CA THR A 489 -20.60 -3.39 -5.82
C THR A 489 -19.16 -3.28 -6.32
N SER A 490 -18.31 -2.52 -5.63
CA SER A 490 -16.91 -2.33 -5.97
C SER A 490 -16.01 -3.55 -5.79
N PHE A 491 -16.45 -4.59 -5.05
CA PHE A 491 -15.65 -5.82 -4.87
C PHE A 491 -15.33 -6.45 -6.21
N ALA A 492 -14.10 -6.97 -6.34
CA ALA A 492 -13.71 -7.69 -7.55
C ALA A 492 -14.37 -9.07 -7.61
N LYS A 493 -14.82 -9.42 -8.78
CA LYS A 493 -15.54 -10.66 -9.07
C LYS A 493 -14.94 -11.31 -10.31
N PHE A 494 -14.48 -12.56 -10.16
CA PHE A 494 -13.91 -13.32 -11.24
C PHE A 494 -14.68 -14.63 -11.45
N VAL A 495 -14.64 -15.12 -12.67
CA VAL A 495 -15.13 -16.48 -13.01
C VAL A 495 -13.94 -17.29 -13.50
N LEU A 496 -13.64 -18.39 -12.84
CA LEU A 496 -12.73 -19.41 -13.34
C LEU A 496 -13.56 -20.57 -13.93
N LYS A 497 -13.41 -20.84 -15.21
CA LYS A 497 -14.18 -21.85 -15.94
C LYS A 497 -13.30 -22.69 -16.84
N GLY A 498 -13.74 -23.92 -17.13
CA GLY A 498 -13.05 -24.85 -18.03
C GLY A 498 -13.01 -26.25 -17.45
N ARG A 499 -12.71 -27.24 -18.31
CA ARG A 499 -12.71 -28.66 -17.91
C ARG A 499 -11.73 -28.95 -16.75
N ASP A 500 -10.67 -28.18 -16.60
CA ASP A 500 -9.65 -28.35 -15.57
C ASP A 500 -9.76 -27.27 -14.45
N ALA A 501 -10.86 -26.52 -14.39
CA ALA A 501 -11.04 -25.41 -13.43
C ALA A 501 -10.94 -25.88 -11.97
N GLU A 502 -11.52 -27.06 -11.61
CA GLU A 502 -11.41 -27.65 -10.28
C GLU A 502 -9.95 -27.98 -9.94
N ALA A 503 -9.23 -28.62 -10.85
CA ALA A 503 -7.84 -29.03 -10.63
C ALA A 503 -6.91 -27.80 -10.50
N ALA A 504 -7.09 -26.79 -11.36
CA ALA A 504 -6.33 -25.55 -11.33
C ALA A 504 -6.57 -24.80 -10.01
N LEU A 505 -7.83 -24.63 -9.62
CA LEU A 505 -8.15 -23.92 -8.39
C LEU A 505 -7.74 -24.71 -7.14
N SER A 506 -7.82 -26.04 -7.17
CA SER A 506 -7.33 -26.89 -6.08
C SER A 506 -5.81 -26.81 -5.88
N TRP A 507 -5.06 -26.57 -6.95
CA TRP A 507 -3.61 -26.31 -6.86
C TRP A 507 -3.31 -24.95 -6.24
N ILE A 508 -4.12 -23.92 -6.56
CA ILE A 508 -3.87 -22.54 -6.16
C ILE A 508 -4.37 -22.27 -4.73
N ALA A 509 -5.57 -22.80 -4.38
CA ALA A 509 -6.24 -22.52 -3.10
C ALA A 509 -5.72 -23.40 -1.96
N ALA A 510 -5.47 -22.81 -0.79
CA ALA A 510 -5.05 -23.53 0.41
C ALA A 510 -6.17 -24.38 1.02
N ASN A 511 -7.46 -24.00 0.84
CA ASN A 511 -8.61 -24.76 1.31
C ASN A 511 -9.14 -25.73 0.24
N ASP A 512 -9.99 -26.65 0.64
CA ASP A 512 -10.64 -27.64 -0.23
C ASP A 512 -11.78 -27.00 -1.03
N VAL A 513 -11.55 -26.73 -2.31
CA VAL A 513 -12.53 -26.13 -3.24
C VAL A 513 -13.31 -27.20 -4.04
N ALA A 514 -12.90 -28.47 -3.99
CA ALA A 514 -13.58 -29.58 -4.62
C ALA A 514 -14.83 -30.00 -3.80
N ARG A 515 -15.75 -29.06 -3.63
CA ARG A 515 -17.02 -29.23 -2.90
C ARG A 515 -18.17 -29.34 -3.88
N PRO A 516 -19.32 -29.89 -3.47
CA PRO A 516 -20.51 -29.91 -4.32
C PRO A 516 -20.91 -28.54 -4.85
N VAL A 517 -21.50 -28.49 -6.04
CA VAL A 517 -22.10 -27.27 -6.59
C VAL A 517 -23.05 -26.65 -5.55
N GLY A 518 -23.06 -25.34 -5.44
CA GLY A 518 -23.78 -24.59 -4.41
C GLY A 518 -23.00 -24.38 -3.10
N SER A 519 -21.73 -24.78 -3.02
CA SER A 519 -20.89 -24.55 -1.83
C SER A 519 -20.07 -23.26 -1.93
N LEU A 520 -19.92 -22.56 -0.79
CA LEU A 520 -18.97 -21.48 -0.58
C LEU A 520 -17.75 -21.98 0.20
N VAL A 521 -16.57 -21.52 -0.19
CA VAL A 521 -15.30 -21.81 0.49
C VAL A 521 -14.53 -20.53 0.68
N TYR A 522 -14.29 -20.16 1.93
CA TYR A 522 -13.32 -19.14 2.26
C TYR A 522 -11.91 -19.75 2.22
N THR A 523 -11.00 -19.13 1.51
CA THR A 523 -9.65 -19.67 1.32
C THR A 523 -8.62 -18.57 1.11
N GLN A 524 -7.40 -18.85 1.56
CA GLN A 524 -6.21 -18.12 1.15
C GLN A 524 -5.56 -18.81 -0.06
N MET A 525 -4.75 -18.04 -0.80
CA MET A 525 -3.82 -18.52 -1.81
C MET A 525 -2.42 -18.14 -1.35
N LEU A 526 -1.48 -19.07 -1.38
CA LEU A 526 -0.19 -18.92 -0.70
C LEU A 526 0.97 -18.86 -1.68
N ASN A 527 1.99 -18.08 -1.34
CA ASN A 527 3.29 -18.14 -1.99
C ASN A 527 4.11 -19.35 -1.50
N ASP A 528 5.29 -19.56 -2.06
CA ASP A 528 6.15 -20.72 -1.74
C ASP A 528 6.72 -20.67 -0.31
N LYS A 529 6.68 -19.50 0.35
CA LYS A 529 7.03 -19.31 1.77
C LYS A 529 5.85 -19.59 2.72
N GLY A 530 4.65 -19.85 2.18
CA GLY A 530 3.40 -20.03 2.94
C GLY A 530 2.71 -18.72 3.30
N GLY A 531 3.18 -17.58 2.79
CA GLY A 531 2.57 -16.28 2.98
C GLY A 531 1.28 -16.10 2.17
N ILE A 532 0.35 -15.32 2.68
CA ILE A 532 -0.99 -15.11 2.11
C ILE A 532 -0.94 -14.07 1.01
N GLU A 533 -0.98 -14.51 -0.25
CA GLU A 533 -1.04 -13.61 -1.42
C GLU A 533 -2.46 -13.12 -1.68
N CYS A 534 -3.45 -14.00 -1.64
CA CYS A 534 -4.85 -13.63 -1.82
C CYS A 534 -5.71 -14.18 -0.67
N ASP A 535 -6.75 -13.46 -0.32
CA ASP A 535 -7.76 -13.83 0.68
C ASP A 535 -9.14 -13.67 0.04
N VAL A 536 -9.77 -14.82 -0.31
CA VAL A 536 -10.91 -14.82 -1.22
C VAL A 536 -12.03 -15.73 -0.76
N THR A 537 -13.25 -15.44 -1.25
CA THR A 537 -14.39 -16.34 -1.19
C THR A 537 -14.60 -16.99 -2.56
N VAL A 538 -14.69 -18.30 -2.58
CA VAL A 538 -14.93 -19.11 -3.77
C VAL A 538 -16.30 -19.75 -3.69
N ALA A 539 -17.15 -19.55 -4.71
CA ALA A 539 -18.44 -20.24 -4.88
C ALA A 539 -18.37 -21.21 -6.06
N ARG A 540 -18.65 -22.49 -5.85
CA ARG A 540 -18.82 -23.44 -6.95
C ARG A 540 -20.22 -23.28 -7.52
N ILE A 541 -20.35 -22.65 -8.68
CA ILE A 541 -21.64 -22.29 -9.30
C ILE A 541 -22.09 -23.28 -10.36
N ALA A 542 -21.15 -24.07 -10.93
CA ALA A 542 -21.44 -25.20 -11.80
C ALA A 542 -20.32 -26.25 -11.66
N GLU A 543 -20.44 -27.38 -12.35
CA GLU A 543 -19.45 -28.48 -12.29
C GLU A 543 -18.02 -28.00 -12.57
N ASN A 544 -17.86 -27.18 -13.62
CA ASN A 544 -16.58 -26.66 -14.09
C ASN A 544 -16.51 -25.14 -14.05
N GLU A 545 -17.22 -24.50 -13.10
CA GLU A 545 -17.29 -23.06 -13.00
C GLU A 545 -17.28 -22.59 -11.54
N TYR A 546 -16.35 -21.72 -11.24
CA TYR A 546 -16.12 -21.12 -9.93
C TYR A 546 -16.22 -19.62 -9.99
N TYR A 547 -16.97 -19.02 -9.05
CA TYR A 547 -17.09 -17.58 -8.88
C TYR A 547 -16.27 -17.16 -7.69
N ILE A 548 -15.32 -16.23 -7.91
CA ILE A 548 -14.33 -15.81 -6.93
C ILE A 548 -14.58 -14.34 -6.59
N VAL A 549 -14.67 -14.01 -5.32
CA VAL A 549 -14.88 -12.65 -4.81
C VAL A 549 -13.71 -12.23 -3.95
N THR A 550 -13.16 -11.04 -4.22
CA THR A 550 -12.09 -10.43 -3.45
C THR A 550 -12.31 -8.93 -3.24
N GLY A 551 -11.52 -8.32 -2.34
CA GLY A 551 -11.64 -6.90 -2.01
C GLY A 551 -11.31 -5.97 -3.18
N THR A 552 -11.98 -4.82 -3.23
CA THR A 552 -11.85 -3.81 -4.30
C THR A 552 -10.40 -3.44 -4.59
N GLY A 553 -9.60 -3.22 -3.55
CA GLY A 553 -8.20 -2.75 -3.68
C GLY A 553 -7.24 -3.76 -4.29
N PHE A 554 -7.63 -5.03 -4.33
CA PHE A 554 -6.75 -6.14 -4.73
C PHE A 554 -7.08 -6.71 -6.10
N ALA A 555 -8.02 -6.10 -6.81
CA ALA A 555 -8.56 -6.61 -8.08
C ALA A 555 -7.47 -7.00 -9.09
N THR A 556 -6.52 -6.10 -9.38
CA THR A 556 -5.44 -6.34 -10.34
C THR A 556 -4.44 -7.38 -9.82
N HIS A 557 -4.05 -7.26 -8.54
CA HIS A 557 -3.12 -8.19 -7.89
C HIS A 557 -3.65 -9.63 -7.90
N ASP A 558 -4.85 -9.83 -7.41
CA ASP A 558 -5.42 -11.17 -7.25
C ASP A 558 -5.73 -11.81 -8.60
N PHE A 559 -6.21 -11.00 -9.57
CA PHE A 559 -6.41 -11.50 -10.94
C PHE A 559 -5.10 -11.97 -11.56
N ASP A 560 -4.04 -11.14 -11.51
CA ASP A 560 -2.73 -11.48 -12.05
C ASP A 560 -2.14 -12.72 -11.34
N TRP A 561 -2.21 -12.74 -9.99
CA TRP A 561 -1.67 -13.85 -9.21
C TRP A 561 -2.37 -15.18 -9.55
N ILE A 562 -3.70 -15.20 -9.61
CA ILE A 562 -4.47 -16.40 -9.98
C ILE A 562 -4.12 -16.84 -11.41
N ALA A 563 -4.16 -15.89 -12.37
CA ALA A 563 -3.90 -16.20 -13.77
C ALA A 563 -2.51 -16.78 -14.01
N ARG A 564 -1.48 -16.23 -13.35
CA ARG A 564 -0.08 -16.70 -13.48
C ARG A 564 0.15 -18.07 -12.86
N ASN A 565 -0.68 -18.47 -11.89
CA ASN A 565 -0.53 -19.73 -11.16
C ASN A 565 -1.42 -20.87 -11.69
N ILE A 566 -2.26 -20.61 -12.69
CA ILE A 566 -2.91 -21.68 -13.45
C ILE A 566 -1.82 -22.44 -14.22
N PRO A 567 -1.65 -23.76 -14.00
CA PRO A 567 -0.66 -24.54 -14.73
C PRO A 567 -0.93 -24.50 -16.24
N ALA A 568 0.12 -24.21 -17.03
CA ALA A 568 -0.01 -23.99 -18.47
C ALA A 568 -0.62 -25.16 -19.28
N ALA A 569 -0.58 -26.38 -18.73
CA ALA A 569 -1.18 -27.57 -19.33
C ALA A 569 -2.68 -27.73 -19.05
N MET A 570 -3.24 -26.91 -18.15
CA MET A 570 -4.64 -26.98 -17.75
C MET A 570 -5.52 -26.06 -18.60
N HIS A 571 -6.69 -26.57 -18.97
CA HIS A 571 -7.70 -25.78 -19.67
C HIS A 571 -8.65 -25.12 -18.65
N ALA A 572 -8.21 -24.00 -18.09
CA ALA A 572 -8.97 -23.16 -17.19
C ALA A 572 -8.75 -21.68 -17.57
N GLU A 573 -9.82 -20.93 -17.68
CA GLU A 573 -9.83 -19.52 -18.08
C GLU A 573 -10.37 -18.68 -16.94
N LEU A 574 -9.62 -17.63 -16.55
CA LEU A 574 -10.04 -16.64 -15.55
C LEU A 574 -10.59 -15.41 -16.28
N VAL A 575 -11.80 -14.98 -15.91
CA VAL A 575 -12.48 -13.84 -16.52
C VAL A 575 -12.89 -12.85 -15.43
N ASP A 576 -12.56 -11.56 -15.61
CA ASP A 576 -13.04 -10.47 -14.75
C ASP A 576 -14.50 -10.11 -15.11
N VAL A 577 -15.40 -10.35 -14.18
CA VAL A 577 -16.84 -10.05 -14.29
C VAL A 577 -17.27 -8.97 -13.29
N THR A 578 -16.32 -8.19 -12.76
CA THR A 578 -16.57 -7.17 -11.72
C THR A 578 -17.69 -6.22 -12.12
N SER A 579 -17.68 -5.71 -13.33
CA SER A 579 -18.68 -4.74 -13.81
C SER A 579 -20.01 -5.36 -14.25
N ALA A 580 -20.13 -6.70 -14.24
CA ALA A 580 -21.38 -7.38 -14.62
C ALA A 580 -22.37 -7.49 -13.45
N TYR A 581 -21.94 -7.35 -12.22
CA TYR A 581 -22.76 -7.55 -11.03
C TYR A 581 -22.61 -6.40 -10.03
N SER A 582 -23.74 -5.89 -9.55
CA SER A 582 -23.81 -5.16 -8.28
C SER A 582 -23.84 -6.12 -7.12
N VAL A 583 -23.32 -5.72 -5.96
CA VAL A 583 -23.34 -6.51 -4.74
C VAL A 583 -23.99 -5.71 -3.62
N LEU A 584 -25.09 -6.23 -3.10
CA LEU A 584 -25.77 -5.69 -1.92
C LEU A 584 -25.63 -6.70 -0.79
N SER A 585 -24.96 -6.30 0.28
CA SER A 585 -24.83 -7.14 1.46
C SER A 585 -25.95 -6.80 2.45
N LEU A 586 -26.93 -7.67 2.52
CA LEU A 586 -28.06 -7.61 3.46
C LEU A 586 -27.68 -8.33 4.74
N MET A 587 -27.41 -7.60 5.82
CA MET A 587 -26.83 -8.11 7.06
C MET A 587 -27.68 -7.74 8.28
N GLY A 588 -27.66 -8.57 9.30
CA GLY A 588 -28.34 -8.36 10.58
C GLY A 588 -29.41 -9.41 10.89
N PRO A 589 -29.92 -9.49 12.13
CA PRO A 589 -30.85 -10.53 12.56
C PRO A 589 -32.15 -10.56 11.74
N ASN A 590 -32.62 -9.43 11.24
CA ASN A 590 -33.83 -9.34 10.43
C ASN A 590 -33.59 -9.56 8.93
N SER A 591 -32.36 -9.81 8.48
CA SER A 591 -32.01 -9.93 7.06
C SER A 591 -32.77 -11.05 6.34
N ARG A 592 -33.01 -12.19 7.00
CA ARG A 592 -33.83 -13.28 6.45
C ARG A 592 -35.29 -12.88 6.30
N ALA A 593 -35.88 -12.26 7.31
CA ALA A 593 -37.26 -11.79 7.27
C ALA A 593 -37.48 -10.74 6.16
N VAL A 594 -36.51 -9.87 5.88
CA VAL A 594 -36.55 -8.97 4.72
C VAL A 594 -36.54 -9.78 3.42
N LEU A 595 -35.65 -10.78 3.31
CA LEU A 595 -35.48 -11.56 2.10
C LEU A 595 -36.74 -12.40 1.80
N GLU A 596 -37.37 -13.01 2.84
CA GLU A 596 -38.61 -13.77 2.72
C GLU A 596 -39.81 -12.98 2.15
N LYS A 597 -39.84 -11.66 2.41
CA LYS A 597 -40.87 -10.76 1.85
C LYS A 597 -40.73 -10.53 0.35
N VAL A 598 -39.54 -10.71 -0.22
CA VAL A 598 -39.24 -10.32 -1.61
C VAL A 598 -38.89 -11.48 -2.55
N THR A 599 -38.79 -12.70 -2.03
CA THR A 599 -38.49 -13.90 -2.82
C THR A 599 -39.49 -15.00 -2.57
N GLY A 600 -39.84 -15.76 -3.62
CA GLY A 600 -40.61 -17.01 -3.49
C GLY A 600 -39.74 -18.23 -3.18
N SER A 601 -38.43 -18.07 -3.06
CA SER A 601 -37.51 -19.16 -2.73
C SER A 601 -37.50 -19.42 -1.23
N ASP A 602 -37.43 -20.70 -0.81
CA ASP A 602 -37.19 -21.04 0.60
C ASP A 602 -35.78 -20.61 1.03
N VAL A 603 -35.68 -19.58 1.88
CA VAL A 603 -34.46 -19.04 2.44
C VAL A 603 -34.28 -19.38 3.93
N SER A 604 -35.05 -20.35 4.42
CA SER A 604 -34.88 -20.89 5.77
C SER A 604 -33.45 -21.45 5.98
N ASN A 605 -33.06 -21.56 7.24
CA ASN A 605 -31.75 -22.13 7.56
C ASN A 605 -31.55 -23.56 7.07
N ALA A 606 -32.64 -24.34 6.99
CA ALA A 606 -32.62 -25.73 6.49
C ALA A 606 -32.37 -25.78 4.97
N ALA A 607 -33.03 -24.90 4.21
CA ALA A 607 -32.94 -24.88 2.75
C ALA A 607 -31.72 -24.08 2.25
N PHE A 608 -31.30 -23.06 2.99
CA PHE A 608 -30.18 -22.19 2.64
C PHE A 608 -29.26 -21.96 3.84
N PRO A 609 -28.47 -22.97 4.27
CA PRO A 609 -27.58 -22.87 5.42
C PRO A 609 -26.36 -21.98 5.12
N PHE A 610 -25.66 -21.52 6.18
CA PHE A 610 -24.41 -20.79 6.08
C PHE A 610 -23.36 -21.54 5.24
N GLY A 611 -22.62 -20.80 4.40
CA GLY A 611 -21.61 -21.39 3.51
C GLY A 611 -22.21 -21.98 2.21
N LYS A 612 -23.39 -21.52 1.80
CA LYS A 612 -24.02 -21.92 0.53
C LYS A 612 -24.24 -20.73 -0.40
N VAL A 613 -24.24 -21.02 -1.70
CA VAL A 613 -24.65 -20.12 -2.77
C VAL A 613 -25.86 -20.69 -3.49
N ARG A 614 -26.86 -19.86 -3.77
CA ARG A 614 -28.06 -20.20 -4.52
C ARG A 614 -28.48 -19.05 -5.43
N THR A 615 -29.09 -19.37 -6.55
CA THR A 615 -29.83 -18.37 -7.34
C THR A 615 -31.25 -18.32 -6.81
N ILE A 616 -31.70 -17.13 -6.43
CA ILE A 616 -33.07 -16.87 -5.96
C ILE A 616 -33.70 -15.77 -6.81
N GLY A 617 -35.01 -15.75 -6.93
CA GLY A 617 -35.74 -14.72 -7.67
C GLY A 617 -36.12 -13.57 -6.76
N ILE A 618 -35.74 -12.35 -7.12
CA ILE A 618 -36.18 -11.10 -6.47
C ILE A 618 -36.66 -10.16 -7.56
N ALA A 619 -37.92 -9.71 -7.50
CA ALA A 619 -38.53 -8.81 -8.50
C ALA A 619 -38.34 -9.28 -9.95
N GLY A 620 -38.43 -10.60 -10.19
CA GLY A 620 -38.19 -11.18 -11.51
C GLY A 620 -36.72 -11.33 -11.92
N CYS A 621 -35.78 -10.85 -11.12
CA CYS A 621 -34.35 -10.97 -11.36
C CYS A 621 -33.76 -12.24 -10.76
N PRO A 622 -32.92 -13.00 -11.49
CA PRO A 622 -32.16 -14.11 -10.93
C PRO A 622 -30.95 -13.59 -10.17
N VAL A 623 -31.07 -13.49 -8.86
CA VAL A 623 -30.00 -12.99 -7.95
C VAL A 623 -29.17 -14.17 -7.45
N ARG A 624 -27.85 -14.10 -7.57
CA ARG A 624 -26.94 -15.04 -6.92
C ARG A 624 -26.75 -14.60 -5.47
N ALA A 625 -27.36 -15.31 -4.54
CA ALA A 625 -27.26 -15.06 -3.11
C ALA A 625 -26.17 -15.95 -2.49
N LEU A 626 -25.21 -15.35 -1.81
CA LEU A 626 -24.16 -16.02 -1.05
C LEU A 626 -24.49 -15.86 0.44
N ARG A 627 -24.70 -16.97 1.15
CA ARG A 627 -24.94 -16.90 2.59
C ARG A 627 -23.61 -16.89 3.35
N ILE A 628 -23.09 -15.70 3.51
CA ILE A 628 -21.80 -15.38 4.13
C ILE A 628 -21.89 -14.03 4.84
N THR A 629 -20.96 -13.73 5.71
CA THR A 629 -20.87 -12.45 6.43
C THR A 629 -19.45 -12.02 6.67
N TYR A 630 -19.20 -10.71 6.67
CA TYR A 630 -17.95 -10.10 7.16
C TYR A 630 -18.20 -9.17 8.38
N VAL A 631 -19.44 -9.12 8.87
CA VAL A 631 -19.83 -8.29 10.04
C VAL A 631 -20.18 -9.13 11.27
N GLY A 632 -20.20 -10.46 11.15
CA GLY A 632 -20.49 -11.36 12.27
C GLY A 632 -21.96 -11.53 12.61
N GLU A 633 -22.88 -11.23 11.68
CA GLU A 633 -24.32 -11.45 11.82
C GLU A 633 -24.86 -12.37 10.72
N LEU A 634 -26.10 -12.82 10.90
CA LEU A 634 -26.87 -13.43 9.81
C LEU A 634 -26.86 -12.51 8.59
N GLY A 635 -26.62 -13.04 7.40
CA GLY A 635 -26.63 -12.20 6.21
C GLY A 635 -26.44 -12.92 4.90
N TYR A 636 -26.63 -12.14 3.86
CA TYR A 636 -26.55 -12.58 2.48
C TYR A 636 -25.85 -11.51 1.64
N GLU A 637 -24.87 -11.91 0.84
CA GLU A 637 -24.36 -11.07 -0.25
C GLU A 637 -25.18 -11.40 -1.51
N LEU A 638 -25.87 -10.40 -2.01
CA LEU A 638 -26.75 -10.51 -3.18
C LEU A 638 -26.01 -9.98 -4.40
N HIS A 639 -25.53 -10.86 -5.25
CA HIS A 639 -24.89 -10.54 -6.51
C HIS A 639 -25.93 -10.46 -7.62
N ILE A 640 -26.19 -9.25 -8.05
CA ILE A 640 -27.34 -8.86 -8.90
C ILE A 640 -26.79 -8.48 -10.28
N PRO A 641 -27.28 -9.02 -11.40
CA PRO A 641 -26.97 -8.49 -12.71
C PRO A 641 -27.19 -6.99 -12.72
N ILE A 642 -26.24 -6.24 -13.26
CA ILE A 642 -26.09 -4.78 -12.98
C ILE A 642 -27.34 -3.96 -13.38
N GLU A 643 -28.05 -4.38 -14.42
CA GLU A 643 -29.28 -3.74 -14.91
C GLU A 643 -30.45 -3.83 -13.94
N TYR A 644 -30.45 -4.80 -13.01
CA TYR A 644 -31.50 -4.98 -12.00
C TYR A 644 -31.16 -4.36 -10.64
N ALA A 645 -29.96 -3.79 -10.47
CA ALA A 645 -29.45 -3.36 -9.17
C ALA A 645 -30.41 -2.40 -8.45
N THR A 646 -30.87 -1.37 -9.15
CA THR A 646 -31.79 -0.36 -8.59
C THR A 646 -33.15 -0.95 -8.24
N THR A 647 -33.72 -1.80 -9.10
CA THR A 647 -35.01 -2.45 -8.85
C THR A 647 -34.97 -3.36 -7.63
N VAL A 648 -33.92 -4.18 -7.51
CA VAL A 648 -33.75 -5.08 -6.36
C VAL A 648 -33.55 -4.29 -5.08
N TYR A 649 -32.72 -3.22 -5.13
CA TYR A 649 -32.50 -2.34 -3.99
C TYR A 649 -33.82 -1.69 -3.51
N ASP A 650 -34.60 -1.10 -4.41
CA ASP A 650 -35.84 -0.42 -4.07
C ASP A 650 -36.86 -1.38 -3.45
N VAL A 651 -36.97 -2.61 -3.97
CA VAL A 651 -37.85 -3.68 -3.42
C VAL A 651 -37.39 -4.13 -2.03
N LEU A 652 -36.08 -4.29 -1.81
CA LEU A 652 -35.54 -4.63 -0.48
C LEU A 652 -35.82 -3.52 0.54
N MET A 653 -35.56 -2.26 0.19
CA MET A 653 -35.79 -1.12 1.08
C MET A 653 -37.28 -0.96 1.42
N ALA A 654 -38.18 -1.12 0.45
CA ALA A 654 -39.61 -1.06 0.70
C ALA A 654 -40.09 -2.20 1.63
N ALA A 655 -39.62 -3.42 1.41
CA ALA A 655 -40.01 -4.59 2.23
C ALA A 655 -39.40 -4.55 3.64
N GLY A 656 -38.23 -3.94 3.78
CA GLY A 656 -37.46 -3.92 5.03
C GLY A 656 -37.77 -2.78 5.96
N GLY A 657 -38.50 -1.73 5.52
CA GLY A 657 -38.73 -0.51 6.31
C GLY A 657 -39.33 -0.80 7.70
N GLU A 658 -40.37 -1.64 7.77
CA GLU A 658 -41.01 -2.06 9.04
C GLU A 658 -40.10 -2.95 9.92
N LEU A 659 -39.04 -3.53 9.34
CA LEU A 659 -38.07 -4.38 10.03
C LEU A 659 -36.79 -3.63 10.42
N GLY A 660 -36.82 -2.28 10.27
CA GLY A 660 -35.70 -1.42 10.61
C GLY A 660 -34.52 -1.52 9.63
N LEU A 661 -34.77 -1.87 8.37
CA LEU A 661 -33.75 -1.90 7.34
C LEU A 661 -33.31 -0.48 6.95
N PHE A 662 -32.01 -0.23 6.96
CA PHE A 662 -31.46 1.01 6.39
C PHE A 662 -30.03 0.81 5.81
N ASN A 663 -29.47 1.87 5.22
CA ASN A 663 -28.14 1.78 4.63
C ASN A 663 -27.04 1.96 5.68
N ALA A 664 -25.93 1.27 5.46
CA ALA A 664 -24.72 1.43 6.27
C ALA A 664 -23.46 1.44 5.41
N GLY A 665 -22.39 2.03 5.93
CA GLY A 665 -21.15 2.24 5.20
C GLY A 665 -20.00 1.33 5.63
N TYR A 666 -18.88 1.46 4.90
CA TYR A 666 -17.70 0.61 5.10
C TYR A 666 -17.07 0.78 6.49
N ARG A 667 -17.23 1.94 7.15
CA ARG A 667 -16.71 2.15 8.52
C ARG A 667 -17.45 1.30 9.55
N ALA A 668 -18.74 1.05 9.35
CA ALA A 668 -19.49 0.12 10.19
C ALA A 668 -19.07 -1.35 9.95
N ILE A 669 -18.77 -1.73 8.69
CA ILE A 669 -18.18 -3.04 8.39
C ILE A 669 -16.88 -3.21 9.15
N GLU A 670 -16.00 -2.22 9.13
CA GLU A 670 -14.70 -2.24 9.81
C GLU A 670 -14.85 -2.42 11.33
N SER A 671 -15.74 -1.67 11.96
CA SER A 671 -16.02 -1.83 13.39
C SER A 671 -16.57 -3.22 13.73
N CYS A 672 -17.53 -3.71 12.95
CA CYS A 672 -18.15 -5.02 13.17
C CYS A 672 -17.15 -6.18 13.00
N ARG A 673 -16.27 -6.12 11.96
CA ARG A 673 -15.28 -7.16 11.70
C ARG A 673 -14.21 -7.24 12.80
N LEU A 674 -13.84 -6.09 13.39
CA LEU A 674 -12.90 -6.04 14.52
C LEU A 674 -13.44 -6.80 15.74
N GLU A 675 -14.71 -6.60 16.10
CA GLU A 675 -15.35 -7.35 17.18
C GLU A 675 -15.42 -8.85 16.91
N LYS A 676 -15.69 -9.24 15.67
CA LYS A 676 -15.77 -10.64 15.23
C LYS A 676 -14.42 -11.30 15.01
N GLY A 677 -13.34 -10.51 15.00
CA GLY A 677 -12.01 -11.01 14.78
C GLY A 677 -11.75 -11.46 13.32
N TYR A 678 -12.46 -10.92 12.35
CA TYR A 678 -12.16 -11.15 10.95
C TYR A 678 -10.95 -10.33 10.50
N ARG A 679 -10.07 -10.96 9.71
CA ARG A 679 -8.81 -10.37 9.26
C ARG A 679 -9.02 -9.59 7.97
N ALA A 680 -8.28 -8.50 7.82
CA ALA A 680 -8.24 -7.73 6.59
C ALA A 680 -6.88 -7.93 5.88
N TRP A 681 -6.92 -8.31 4.60
CA TRP A 681 -5.71 -8.42 3.80
C TRP A 681 -5.12 -7.02 3.55
N GLY A 682 -3.79 -6.93 3.56
CA GLY A 682 -3.04 -5.68 3.45
C GLY A 682 -2.80 -4.98 4.81
N SER A 683 -3.52 -5.38 5.88
CA SER A 683 -3.25 -4.92 7.23
C SER A 683 -2.94 -6.07 8.20
N ASP A 684 -3.90 -6.97 8.44
CA ASP A 684 -3.74 -8.08 9.41
C ASP A 684 -3.06 -9.31 8.80
N ILE A 685 -3.27 -9.54 7.52
CA ILE A 685 -2.69 -10.65 6.76
C ILE A 685 -2.13 -10.15 5.43
N GLY A 686 -1.15 -10.88 4.90
CA GLY A 686 -0.46 -10.56 3.65
C GLY A 686 0.68 -11.53 3.38
N PRO A 687 1.53 -11.28 2.37
CA PRO A 687 2.61 -12.20 1.96
C PRO A 687 3.62 -12.58 3.03
N ASP A 688 3.75 -11.77 4.10
CA ASP A 688 4.64 -12.05 5.24
C ASP A 688 3.98 -12.85 6.36
N HIS A 689 2.70 -13.23 6.22
CA HIS A 689 1.92 -13.91 7.25
C HIS A 689 1.38 -15.23 6.73
N THR A 690 1.53 -16.28 7.52
CA THR A 690 0.92 -17.57 7.19
C THR A 690 -0.48 -17.71 7.80
N PRO A 691 -1.35 -18.57 7.27
CA PRO A 691 -2.65 -18.87 7.89
C PRO A 691 -2.53 -19.36 9.34
N ILE A 692 -1.44 -20.07 9.69
CA ILE A 692 -1.22 -20.58 11.06
C ILE A 692 -0.96 -19.44 12.02
N GLU A 693 -0.08 -18.52 11.64
CA GLU A 693 0.24 -17.32 12.44
C GLU A 693 -0.98 -16.41 12.62
N ALA A 694 -1.82 -16.31 11.58
CA ALA A 694 -3.04 -15.51 11.57
C ALA A 694 -4.24 -16.14 12.26
N GLY A 695 -4.12 -17.39 12.77
CA GLY A 695 -5.25 -18.13 13.37
C GLY A 695 -6.28 -18.61 12.35
N LEU A 696 -5.89 -18.77 11.07
CA LEU A 696 -6.71 -19.22 9.95
C LEU A 696 -6.37 -20.66 9.51
N GLY A 697 -5.67 -21.42 10.36
CA GLY A 697 -5.27 -22.80 10.06
C GLY A 697 -6.46 -23.74 9.73
N TRP A 698 -7.67 -23.41 10.21
CA TRP A 698 -8.90 -24.12 9.86
C TRP A 698 -9.28 -23.99 8.38
N ALA A 699 -8.84 -22.94 7.72
CA ALA A 699 -9.05 -22.68 6.29
C ALA A 699 -7.97 -23.32 5.39
N VAL A 700 -7.13 -24.19 5.93
CA VAL A 700 -6.09 -24.90 5.19
C VAL A 700 -6.36 -26.40 5.19
N LYS A 701 -6.37 -27.03 4.01
CA LYS A 701 -6.73 -28.46 3.81
C LYS A 701 -5.61 -29.46 4.21
N MET A 702 -4.90 -29.21 5.31
CA MET A 702 -3.79 -30.07 5.75
C MET A 702 -4.19 -31.52 6.07
N ARG A 703 -5.44 -31.74 6.47
CA ARG A 703 -5.95 -33.09 6.78
C ARG A 703 -6.16 -33.95 5.53
N LYS A 704 -6.17 -33.37 4.35
CA LYS A 704 -6.28 -34.06 3.06
C LYS A 704 -4.91 -34.09 2.38
N ASN A 705 -4.55 -35.20 1.81
CA ASN A 705 -3.31 -35.33 1.03
C ASN A 705 -3.51 -34.79 -0.39
N ILE A 706 -3.93 -33.51 -0.50
CA ILE A 706 -4.13 -32.78 -1.75
C ILE A 706 -3.01 -31.75 -1.86
N PRO A 707 -2.20 -31.78 -2.93
CA PRO A 707 -1.17 -30.79 -3.12
C PRO A 707 -1.77 -29.40 -3.37
N PHE A 708 -1.10 -28.37 -2.86
CA PHE A 708 -1.37 -26.96 -3.17
C PHE A 708 -0.12 -26.13 -2.98
N ARG A 709 -0.04 -25.01 -3.65
CA ARG A 709 1.11 -24.10 -3.56
C ARG A 709 1.30 -23.58 -2.13
N GLY A 710 2.53 -23.62 -1.64
CA GLY A 710 2.88 -23.24 -0.26
C GLY A 710 2.66 -24.32 0.82
N ARG A 711 2.12 -25.50 0.47
CA ARG A 711 1.84 -26.59 1.42
C ARG A 711 3.07 -26.99 2.24
N GLU A 712 4.22 -27.19 1.60
CA GLU A 712 5.46 -27.60 2.28
C GLU A 712 5.91 -26.59 3.34
N ALA A 713 5.74 -25.30 3.08
CA ALA A 713 6.07 -24.25 4.04
C ALA A 713 5.17 -24.33 5.27
N ILE A 714 3.88 -24.59 5.08
CA ILE A 714 2.93 -24.77 6.20
C ILE A 714 3.26 -26.04 6.99
N GLU A 715 3.63 -27.15 6.31
CA GLU A 715 4.06 -28.39 6.99
C GLU A 715 5.31 -28.17 7.86
N ARG A 716 6.32 -27.48 7.33
CA ARG A 716 7.52 -27.12 8.13
C ARG A 716 7.15 -26.25 9.33
N GLN A 717 6.24 -25.29 9.16
CA GLN A 717 5.83 -24.41 10.24
C GLN A 717 5.03 -25.15 11.33
N LEU A 718 4.14 -26.07 10.94
CA LEU A 718 3.41 -26.89 11.90
C LEU A 718 4.33 -27.80 12.72
N ALA A 719 5.39 -28.32 12.12
CA ALA A 719 6.39 -29.14 12.81
C ALA A 719 7.31 -28.33 13.73
N GLY A 720 7.67 -27.11 13.32
CA GLY A 720 8.63 -26.24 14.02
C GLY A 720 8.01 -25.19 14.95
N GLY A 721 6.68 -25.04 14.96
CA GLY A 721 5.98 -23.97 15.67
C GLY A 721 6.05 -22.61 14.96
N VAL A 722 5.30 -21.65 15.47
CA VAL A 722 5.25 -20.27 14.96
C VAL A 722 6.09 -19.33 15.83
N LYS A 723 6.71 -18.32 15.22
CA LYS A 723 7.47 -17.28 15.91
C LYS A 723 6.69 -15.98 16.10
N LYS A 724 5.50 -15.91 15.57
CA LYS A 724 4.54 -14.82 15.78
C LYS A 724 3.11 -15.35 15.71
N ARG A 725 2.20 -14.71 16.43
CA ARG A 725 0.78 -15.05 16.44
C ARG A 725 -0.07 -13.79 16.54
N LEU A 726 -1.11 -13.72 15.73
CA LEU A 726 -2.09 -12.65 15.78
C LEU A 726 -2.94 -12.76 17.06
N ALA A 727 -3.08 -11.65 17.77
CA ALA A 727 -3.91 -11.54 18.96
C ALA A 727 -4.71 -10.22 18.93
N CYS A 728 -5.80 -10.21 19.69
CA CYS A 728 -6.65 -9.05 19.91
C CYS A 728 -6.26 -8.36 21.21
N PHE A 729 -6.18 -7.02 21.19
CA PHE A 729 -5.82 -6.18 22.32
C PHE A 729 -6.94 -5.19 22.63
N ILE A 730 -7.31 -5.08 23.90
CA ILE A 730 -8.39 -4.23 24.38
C ILE A 730 -7.77 -3.33 25.45
N PRO A 731 -7.45 -2.06 25.14
CA PRO A 731 -6.93 -1.13 26.16
C PRO A 731 -7.94 -0.87 27.26
N GLU A 732 -7.43 -0.57 28.46
CA GLU A 732 -8.27 -0.21 29.61
C GLU A 732 -8.87 1.18 29.44
N ASP A 733 -8.13 2.09 28.81
CA ASP A 733 -8.62 3.42 28.45
C ASP A 733 -9.61 3.32 27.29
N ALA A 734 -10.87 3.69 27.54
CA ALA A 734 -11.95 3.67 26.57
C ALA A 734 -11.87 4.80 25.52
N ASP A 735 -11.07 5.83 25.78
CA ASP A 735 -10.89 6.98 24.89
C ASP A 735 -9.63 6.85 24.00
N ALA A 736 -8.84 5.80 24.19
CA ALA A 736 -7.68 5.53 23.38
C ALA A 736 -8.08 5.34 21.89
N VAL A 737 -7.42 6.08 20.99
CA VAL A 737 -7.64 5.98 19.55
C VAL A 737 -6.57 5.08 18.94
N LEU A 738 -6.97 3.88 18.53
CA LEU A 738 -6.10 2.90 17.88
C LEU A 738 -6.22 3.03 16.34
N LEU A 739 -5.08 3.20 15.69
CA LEU A 739 -5.00 3.41 14.22
C LEU A 739 -4.20 2.29 13.51
N GLY A 740 -3.66 1.33 14.28
CA GLY A 740 -2.60 0.43 13.84
C GLY A 740 -1.22 1.04 14.07
N ARG A 741 -0.18 0.21 14.13
CA ARG A 741 1.23 0.57 14.37
C ARG A 741 1.58 0.96 15.81
N GLU A 742 0.63 0.98 16.75
CA GLU A 742 0.90 1.08 18.18
C GLU A 742 1.80 -0.07 18.63
N THR A 743 2.85 0.25 19.40
CA THR A 743 3.80 -0.78 19.86
C THR A 743 3.16 -1.65 20.94
N ILE A 744 3.29 -2.96 20.80
CA ILE A 744 2.85 -3.94 21.80
C ILE A 744 4.02 -4.27 22.73
N TYR A 745 3.81 -4.09 24.02
CA TYR A 745 4.70 -4.54 25.07
C TYR A 745 4.09 -5.71 25.84
N ARG A 746 4.93 -6.68 26.17
CA ARG A 746 4.63 -7.80 27.06
C ARG A 746 5.68 -7.85 28.15
N ASP A 747 5.25 -7.76 29.42
CA ASP A 747 6.15 -7.76 30.57
C ASP A 747 7.28 -6.69 30.42
N GLY A 748 6.92 -5.50 29.95
CA GLY A 748 7.82 -4.38 29.70
C GLY A 748 8.71 -4.49 28.46
N LYS A 749 8.71 -5.62 27.73
CA LYS A 749 9.50 -5.83 26.50
C LYS A 749 8.63 -5.66 25.26
N ARG A 750 9.17 -4.99 24.24
CA ARG A 750 8.54 -4.87 22.95
C ARG A 750 8.44 -6.24 22.27
N VAL A 751 7.22 -6.65 21.88
CA VAL A 751 6.97 -7.93 21.22
C VAL A 751 6.28 -7.79 19.86
N GLY A 752 5.91 -6.58 19.44
CA GLY A 752 5.26 -6.37 18.16
C GLY A 752 4.58 -5.02 18.06
N TRP A 753 3.63 -4.94 17.15
CA TRP A 753 2.79 -3.76 16.92
C TRP A 753 1.41 -4.15 16.40
N LEU A 754 0.44 -3.24 16.52
CA LEU A 754 -0.90 -3.42 15.97
C LEU A 754 -0.86 -3.32 14.44
N SER A 755 -1.54 -4.23 13.77
CA SER A 755 -1.77 -4.23 12.32
C SER A 755 -3.04 -3.46 11.94
N SER A 756 -4.07 -3.51 12.80
CA SER A 756 -5.30 -2.76 12.66
C SER A 756 -5.82 -2.30 14.03
N GLY A 757 -6.61 -1.23 14.03
CA GLY A 757 -7.23 -0.69 15.23
C GLY A 757 -8.51 0.07 14.90
N GLY A 758 -9.40 0.18 15.88
CA GLY A 758 -10.66 0.88 15.76
C GLY A 758 -11.47 0.79 17.04
N PHE A 759 -12.77 1.07 16.94
CA PHE A 759 -13.70 1.05 18.07
C PHE A 759 -14.80 0.00 17.86
N GLY A 760 -15.00 -0.84 18.86
CA GLY A 760 -16.09 -1.82 18.92
C GLY A 760 -17.30 -1.24 19.65
N TYR A 761 -18.34 -0.86 18.91
CA TYR A 761 -19.50 -0.18 19.48
C TYR A 761 -20.39 -1.09 20.32
N THR A 762 -20.46 -2.41 20.04
CA THR A 762 -21.15 -3.38 20.91
C THR A 762 -20.44 -3.50 22.25
N LEU A 763 -19.11 -3.47 22.24
CA LEU A 763 -18.28 -3.62 23.44
C LEU A 763 -18.04 -2.31 24.16
N GLY A 764 -18.28 -1.16 23.51
CA GLY A 764 -18.01 0.17 24.04
C GLY A 764 -16.53 0.45 24.30
N LYS A 765 -15.62 -0.19 23.53
CA LYS A 765 -14.16 -0.13 23.75
C LYS A 765 -13.35 -0.09 22.47
N PRO A 766 -12.14 0.51 22.49
CA PRO A 766 -11.16 0.35 21.42
C PRO A 766 -10.72 -1.12 21.31
N ILE A 767 -10.44 -1.54 20.08
CA ILE A 767 -9.96 -2.89 19.75
C ILE A 767 -8.81 -2.76 18.76
N GLY A 768 -7.71 -3.49 19.01
CA GLY A 768 -6.60 -3.59 18.06
C GLY A 768 -6.20 -5.05 17.83
N TYR A 769 -5.81 -5.36 16.61
CA TYR A 769 -5.18 -6.64 16.25
C TYR A 769 -3.71 -6.44 15.96
N GLY A 770 -2.85 -7.35 16.42
CA GLY A 770 -1.43 -7.29 16.15
C GLY A 770 -0.71 -8.60 16.44
N TYR A 771 0.50 -8.72 15.91
CA TYR A 771 1.28 -9.93 16.09
C TYR A 771 2.19 -9.83 17.30
N VAL A 772 2.02 -10.77 18.24
CA VAL A 772 3.00 -11.04 19.30
C VAL A 772 4.12 -11.88 18.72
N ARG A 773 5.36 -11.45 18.89
CA ARG A 773 6.58 -12.09 18.35
C ARG A 773 7.48 -12.58 19.47
N ASN A 774 8.05 -13.77 19.26
CA ASN A 774 9.10 -14.33 20.11
C ASN A 774 10.00 -15.24 19.27
N PRO A 775 11.32 -14.98 19.19
CA PRO A 775 12.27 -15.82 18.45
C PRO A 775 12.26 -17.29 18.88
N ASP A 776 11.97 -17.55 20.16
CA ASP A 776 11.97 -18.89 20.77
C ASP A 776 10.64 -19.65 20.52
N GLY A 777 9.66 -19.00 19.86
CA GLY A 777 8.35 -19.54 19.58
C GLY A 777 7.22 -18.85 20.34
N VAL A 778 6.00 -18.87 19.74
CA VAL A 778 4.82 -18.27 20.32
C VAL A 778 3.72 -19.31 20.46
N THR A 779 3.49 -19.80 21.68
CA THR A 779 2.35 -20.66 22.04
C THR A 779 1.15 -19.81 22.45
N GLU A 780 -0.02 -20.43 22.58
CA GLU A 780 -1.21 -19.76 23.11
C GLU A 780 -0.98 -19.33 24.56
N ASP A 781 -0.38 -20.20 25.37
CA ASP A 781 -0.04 -19.88 26.77
C ASP A 781 0.94 -18.72 26.86
N PHE A 782 1.92 -18.64 25.97
CA PHE A 782 2.82 -17.47 25.92
C PHE A 782 2.05 -16.19 25.69
N VAL A 783 1.08 -16.17 24.77
CA VAL A 783 0.25 -14.99 24.49
C VAL A 783 -0.63 -14.65 25.71
N LEU A 784 -1.32 -15.61 26.27
CA LEU A 784 -2.35 -15.38 27.30
C LEU A 784 -1.79 -15.13 28.71
N SER A 785 -0.54 -15.51 29.00
CA SER A 785 0.06 -15.40 30.35
C SER A 785 0.78 -14.08 30.64
N GLY A 786 1.02 -13.21 29.63
CA GLY A 786 1.77 -11.97 29.79
C GLY A 786 0.94 -10.80 30.26
N ALA A 787 1.57 -9.80 30.87
CA ALA A 787 1.01 -8.48 31.13
C ALA A 787 1.30 -7.58 29.92
N TYR A 788 0.25 -6.99 29.33
CA TYR A 788 0.37 -6.23 28.09
C TYR A 788 0.09 -4.75 28.26
N GLU A 789 0.82 -3.95 27.50
CA GLU A 789 0.59 -2.52 27.33
C GLU A 789 0.70 -2.15 25.84
N LEU A 790 -0.08 -1.18 25.41
CA LEU A 790 0.07 -0.52 24.11
C LEU A 790 0.72 0.85 24.28
N ASP A 791 1.71 1.16 23.44
CA ASP A 791 2.23 2.54 23.33
C ASP A 791 1.39 3.27 22.27
N VAL A 792 0.57 4.21 22.72
CA VAL A 792 -0.27 5.07 21.88
C VAL A 792 0.26 6.50 21.97
N ALA A 793 0.87 7.01 20.90
CA ALA A 793 1.45 8.35 20.89
C ALA A 793 2.43 8.62 22.06
N ARG A 794 3.26 7.62 22.44
CA ARG A 794 4.25 7.61 23.53
C ARG A 794 3.64 7.52 24.93
N GLU A 795 2.38 7.17 25.03
CA GLU A 795 1.72 6.86 26.30
C GLU A 795 1.49 5.35 26.42
N ARG A 796 1.84 4.75 27.58
CA ARG A 796 1.69 3.34 27.86
C ARG A 796 0.33 3.08 28.48
N ILE A 797 -0.51 2.30 27.79
CA ILE A 797 -1.86 1.98 28.23
C ILE A 797 -1.94 0.48 28.50
N PRO A 798 -2.25 0.03 29.71
CA PRO A 798 -2.50 -1.37 30.00
C PRO A 798 -3.63 -1.92 29.14
N CYS A 799 -3.51 -3.18 28.70
CA CYS A 799 -4.52 -3.81 27.87
C CYS A 799 -4.71 -5.29 28.18
N LYS A 800 -5.90 -5.79 27.90
CA LYS A 800 -6.23 -7.22 27.92
C LYS A 800 -5.93 -7.81 26.54
N VAL A 801 -5.55 -9.09 26.53
CA VAL A 801 -5.31 -9.85 25.30
C VAL A 801 -6.34 -10.97 25.14
N SER A 802 -6.73 -11.25 23.89
CA SER A 802 -7.58 -12.41 23.53
C SER A 802 -7.11 -13.06 22.24
N LEU A 803 -7.26 -14.37 22.16
CA LEU A 803 -7.08 -15.15 20.93
C LEU A 803 -8.44 -15.55 20.31
N SER A 804 -9.52 -15.37 21.05
CA SER A 804 -10.89 -15.63 20.59
C SER A 804 -11.59 -14.36 20.15
N PRO A 805 -12.55 -14.43 19.22
CA PRO A 805 -13.41 -13.32 18.87
C PRO A 805 -14.12 -12.75 20.12
N LEU A 806 -14.23 -11.43 20.18
CA LEU A 806 -14.88 -10.73 21.29
C LEU A 806 -16.40 -10.76 21.18
N TYR A 807 -16.93 -10.94 19.97
CA TYR A 807 -18.34 -10.98 19.66
C TYR A 807 -18.70 -12.35 19.01
N ASP A 808 -19.75 -12.98 19.53
CA ASP A 808 -20.32 -14.26 19.03
C ASP A 808 -19.22 -15.32 18.72
N PRO A 809 -18.39 -15.71 19.72
CA PRO A 809 -17.29 -16.65 19.49
C PRO A 809 -17.76 -18.01 18.99
N ASP A 810 -18.97 -18.44 19.35
CA ASP A 810 -19.55 -19.72 18.97
C ASP A 810 -20.22 -19.71 17.59
N MET A 811 -20.20 -18.59 16.90
CA MET A 811 -20.81 -18.41 15.57
C MET A 811 -22.34 -18.66 15.56
N ALA A 812 -23.05 -18.46 16.68
CA ALA A 812 -24.48 -18.69 16.79
C ALA A 812 -25.29 -17.71 15.92
N ARG A 813 -24.89 -16.43 15.93
CA ARG A 813 -25.55 -15.35 15.17
C ARG A 813 -25.47 -15.57 13.65
N ILE A 814 -24.32 -15.91 13.15
CA ILE A 814 -24.12 -16.10 11.69
C ILE A 814 -24.78 -17.35 11.16
N LYS A 815 -25.02 -18.35 12.01
CA LYS A 815 -25.66 -19.63 11.66
C LYS A 815 -27.16 -19.66 11.95
N ALA A 816 -27.71 -18.61 12.54
CA ALA A 816 -29.11 -18.49 12.95
C ALA A 816 -30.10 -18.71 11.80
#